data_49621f930862a34c4291de4a52b88b22
#
_entry.id   49621f930862a34c4291de4a52b88b22
#
_cell.length_a   1.000
_cell.length_b   1.000
_cell.length_c   1.000
_cell.angle_alpha   90.00
_cell.angle_beta   90.00
_cell.angle_gamma   90.00
#
_symmetry.space_group_name_H-M   'P 1'
#
loop_
_entity.id
_entity.type
_entity.pdbx_description
1 polymer ?
#
loop_
_entity_poly.entity_id
_entity_poly.type
_entity_poly.pdbx_seq_one_letter_code
_entity_poly.pdbx_strand_id
1 'polypeptide(L)'
;MFFKLAMRNSRRSRKENGLFFASLVVSIVAFYIILALSHQDVMIFLRSLESDAVNSLLQIAAVFYVFSLVMLFFLIYYASKYQLERRRHELGMYIMMGMRRSKLFALLIAEDLGSSVVALLIGLPIAILMSEVVSLLTARLVGLGVIGHHVSFSLQAVILTTVGFVAIKLAAFLILSGKLARKQIGDLLVDTPETEKKQLPAPVYGVSAVLGLVALVIAYCQGIGGYSWISVKYMAVTITLGFVGMFLLFFGLRLFVDALARRANGSKPLAVFGFRQIHENVATKSGTLAISSILILGALCCCGAGVGICISRQNMDHVLDYTFASYGGDAETDSRNIRAKLEETGVLEDFSDVFDMKLGYIKMGENEFHDDAVNVGNVISALEKLKVSEDRDVLINNMSYMTYPYLIQESAYNKVLETAGKEPLELGENELALYTDFFTDYRGGLLNEVLAERPEVDVRGDEYHLTGEVQTTKIVTDSSITLSFGLIVDDDTFARLTNDNYELYVNAVLKKDIVDDKGLMKAIMDENEKLDGIDFESINADCESYLQNIGRNMFYTVAAGYITLYLAVVFLIIANTIIGVQFLMGQRKSGRRYRTLVKLGATYEMLCSSANRQVGWYFGIPVAVAAVSSIFGVRALLTGILSESMRGSVKQILIIAAVMIILLCVVEYIYMTAVKRSSNRYLMAMMTPERVE
;
A
#
# COMPACT_ATOMS: atom_id res chain seq x y z
N MET A 1 -14.10 37.74 -32.71
CA MET A 1 -15.07 36.70 -33.15
C MET A 1 -14.62 35.27 -32.73
N PHE A 2 -13.39 34.90 -33.00
CA PHE A 2 -12.79 33.56 -32.68
C PHE A 2 -12.92 33.17 -31.17
N PHE A 3 -12.50 34.02 -30.23
CA PHE A 3 -12.58 33.77 -28.77
C PHE A 3 -14.03 33.65 -28.28
N LYS A 4 -14.97 34.46 -28.80
CA LYS A 4 -16.40 34.36 -28.44
C LYS A 4 -16.98 33.02 -28.89
N LEU A 5 -16.57 32.53 -30.08
CA LEU A 5 -16.99 31.22 -30.60
C LEU A 5 -16.44 30.10 -29.75
N ALA A 6 -15.14 30.13 -29.43
CA ALA A 6 -14.48 29.14 -28.58
C ALA A 6 -15.12 29.07 -27.18
N MET A 7 -15.43 30.22 -26.56
CA MET A 7 -16.01 30.26 -25.24
C MET A 7 -17.48 29.77 -25.23
N ARG A 8 -18.27 30.13 -26.25
CA ARG A 8 -19.64 29.64 -26.42
C ARG A 8 -19.69 28.13 -26.65
N ASN A 9 -18.81 27.63 -27.48
CA ASN A 9 -18.69 26.20 -27.75
C ASN A 9 -18.21 25.43 -26.51
N SER A 10 -17.25 25.97 -25.76
CA SER A 10 -16.79 25.37 -24.50
C SER A 10 -17.91 25.27 -23.46
N ARG A 11 -18.74 26.33 -23.33
CA ARG A 11 -19.91 26.34 -22.41
C ARG A 11 -20.99 25.33 -22.83
N ARG A 12 -21.28 25.23 -24.14
CA ARG A 12 -22.22 24.24 -24.69
C ARG A 12 -21.68 22.83 -24.50
N SER A 13 -20.41 22.60 -24.81
CA SER A 13 -19.73 21.31 -24.63
C SER A 13 -19.78 20.79 -23.20
N ARG A 14 -19.63 21.67 -22.20
CA ARG A 14 -19.74 21.29 -20.77
C ARG A 14 -21.14 20.84 -20.38
N LYS A 15 -22.18 21.54 -20.83
CA LYS A 15 -23.59 21.17 -20.56
C LYS A 15 -23.96 19.84 -21.23
N GLU A 16 -23.51 19.63 -22.46
CA GLU A 16 -23.83 18.41 -23.24
C GLU A 16 -22.96 17.21 -22.82
N ASN A 17 -21.74 17.44 -22.33
CA ASN A 17 -20.73 16.42 -21.98
C ASN A 17 -20.39 16.39 -20.47
N GLY A 18 -21.42 16.46 -19.61
CA GLY A 18 -21.22 16.48 -18.15
C GLY A 18 -20.33 15.33 -17.64
N LEU A 19 -20.44 14.12 -18.20
CA LEU A 19 -19.58 12.98 -17.84
C LEU A 19 -18.09 13.22 -18.17
N PHE A 20 -17.82 13.84 -19.34
CA PHE A 20 -16.46 14.23 -19.70
C PHE A 20 -15.89 15.25 -18.71
N PHE A 21 -16.68 16.29 -18.40
CA PHE A 21 -16.24 17.31 -17.45
C PHE A 21 -16.02 16.74 -16.05
N ALA A 22 -16.89 15.85 -15.59
CA ALA A 22 -16.71 15.14 -14.32
C ALA A 22 -15.42 14.30 -14.31
N SER A 23 -15.10 13.61 -15.40
CA SER A 23 -13.84 12.85 -15.49
C SER A 23 -12.58 13.73 -15.41
N LEU A 24 -12.63 14.96 -15.95
CA LEU A 24 -11.54 15.93 -15.81
C LEU A 24 -11.39 16.40 -14.35
N VAL A 25 -12.50 16.70 -13.67
CA VAL A 25 -12.48 17.08 -12.26
C VAL A 25 -11.90 15.94 -11.41
N VAL A 26 -12.35 14.70 -11.62
CA VAL A 26 -11.80 13.53 -10.91
C VAL A 26 -10.30 13.33 -11.20
N SER A 27 -9.86 13.59 -12.45
CA SER A 27 -8.43 13.55 -12.77
C SER A 27 -7.63 14.56 -11.98
N ILE A 28 -8.13 15.79 -11.83
CA ILE A 28 -7.48 16.86 -11.05
C ILE A 28 -7.42 16.46 -9.57
N VAL A 29 -8.54 15.94 -9.04
CA VAL A 29 -8.61 15.47 -7.65
C VAL A 29 -7.58 14.38 -7.39
N ALA A 30 -7.55 13.33 -8.22
CA ALA A 30 -6.61 12.24 -8.08
C ALA A 30 -5.15 12.71 -8.22
N PHE A 31 -4.88 13.65 -9.14
CA PHE A 31 -3.54 14.18 -9.35
C PHE A 31 -3.05 14.99 -8.15
N TYR A 32 -3.91 15.85 -7.60
CA TYR A 32 -3.59 16.63 -6.40
C TYR A 32 -3.36 15.73 -5.19
N ILE A 33 -4.25 14.77 -4.94
CA ILE A 33 -4.14 13.84 -3.82
C ILE A 33 -2.77 13.13 -3.86
N ILE A 34 -2.32 12.64 -5.04
CA ILE A 34 -1.02 11.99 -5.18
C ILE A 34 0.14 12.94 -4.85
N LEU A 35 0.10 14.17 -5.35
CA LEU A 35 1.18 15.15 -5.15
C LEU A 35 1.19 15.77 -3.75
N ALA A 36 0.05 15.80 -3.07
CA ALA A 36 -0.07 16.31 -1.71
C ALA A 36 0.42 15.33 -0.64
N LEU A 37 0.60 14.04 -0.98
CA LEU A 37 0.98 12.98 -0.03
C LEU A 37 2.20 13.36 0.83
N SER A 38 3.24 13.89 0.22
CA SER A 38 4.49 14.27 0.91
C SER A 38 4.36 15.48 1.86
N HIS A 39 3.24 16.21 1.78
CA HIS A 39 2.97 17.40 2.58
C HIS A 39 1.83 17.18 3.60
N GLN A 40 1.36 15.95 3.75
CA GLN A 40 0.36 15.60 4.74
C GLN A 40 0.99 15.58 6.15
N ASP A 41 0.19 15.93 7.18
CA ASP A 41 0.65 16.00 8.57
C ASP A 41 1.35 14.72 9.03
N VAL A 42 0.81 13.55 8.65
CA VAL A 42 1.42 12.25 8.94
C VAL A 42 2.82 12.13 8.34
N MET A 43 3.01 12.58 7.10
CA MET A 43 4.33 12.50 6.44
C MET A 43 5.32 13.54 7.00
N ILE A 44 4.82 14.70 7.45
CA ILE A 44 5.64 15.72 8.13
C ILE A 44 6.07 15.19 9.49
N PHE A 45 5.14 14.61 10.26
CA PHE A 45 5.43 13.96 11.54
C PHE A 45 6.45 12.84 11.40
N LEU A 46 6.26 11.95 10.43
CA LEU A 46 7.22 10.87 10.18
C LEU A 46 8.61 11.40 9.79
N ARG A 47 8.71 12.52 9.08
CA ARG A 47 9.99 13.16 8.75
C ARG A 47 10.69 13.78 9.96
N SER A 48 9.95 14.27 10.94
CA SER A 48 10.53 14.81 12.17
C SER A 48 11.13 13.72 13.06
N LEU A 49 10.64 12.48 12.93
CA LEU A 49 11.17 11.32 13.64
C LEU A 49 12.43 10.74 12.96
N GLU A 50 12.39 10.57 11.63
CA GLU A 50 13.54 10.04 10.88
C GLU A 50 13.55 10.51 9.41
N SER A 51 14.40 11.49 9.09
CA SER A 51 14.44 12.11 7.77
C SER A 51 14.94 11.18 6.66
N ASP A 52 15.95 10.36 6.93
CA ASP A 52 16.63 9.53 5.92
C ASP A 52 15.78 8.32 5.51
N ALA A 53 15.10 7.72 6.47
CA ALA A 53 14.20 6.62 6.22
C ALA A 53 12.96 7.06 5.42
N VAL A 54 12.39 8.26 5.71
CA VAL A 54 11.30 8.84 4.90
C VAL A 54 11.74 9.08 3.48
N ASN A 55 12.93 9.63 3.29
CA ASN A 55 13.46 9.92 1.96
C ASN A 55 13.63 8.63 1.15
N SER A 56 14.10 7.54 1.76
CA SER A 56 14.20 6.22 1.12
C SER A 56 12.84 5.66 0.73
N LEU A 57 11.83 5.75 1.59
CA LEU A 57 10.46 5.35 1.29
C LEU A 57 9.81 6.20 0.19
N LEU A 58 10.07 7.50 0.18
CA LEU A 58 9.57 8.38 -0.88
C LEU A 58 10.21 8.08 -2.24
N GLN A 59 11.45 7.57 -2.28
CA GLN A 59 12.07 7.08 -3.51
C GLN A 59 11.32 5.86 -4.05
N ILE A 60 10.92 4.92 -3.20
CA ILE A 60 10.07 3.78 -3.59
C ILE A 60 8.69 4.27 -4.02
N ALA A 61 8.10 5.23 -3.29
CA ALA A 61 6.83 5.86 -3.65
C ALA A 61 6.88 6.55 -5.02
N ALA A 62 8.05 7.02 -5.48
CA ALA A 62 8.21 7.61 -6.81
C ALA A 62 7.80 6.64 -7.94
N VAL A 63 8.01 5.34 -7.78
CA VAL A 63 7.56 4.31 -8.74
C VAL A 63 6.02 4.31 -8.84
N PHE A 64 5.34 4.37 -7.70
CA PHE A 64 3.88 4.46 -7.64
C PHE A 64 3.36 5.80 -8.20
N TYR A 65 4.10 6.90 -8.02
CA TYR A 65 3.76 8.18 -8.62
C TYR A 65 3.81 8.11 -10.16
N VAL A 66 4.89 7.58 -10.73
CA VAL A 66 5.02 7.41 -12.18
C VAL A 66 3.90 6.51 -12.72
N PHE A 67 3.62 5.41 -12.04
CA PHE A 67 2.51 4.52 -12.38
C PHE A 67 1.17 5.27 -12.39
N SER A 68 0.88 6.04 -11.35
CA SER A 68 -0.35 6.82 -11.23
C SER A 68 -0.46 7.89 -12.31
N LEU A 69 0.65 8.57 -12.67
CA LEU A 69 0.69 9.55 -13.75
C LEU A 69 0.36 8.92 -15.12
N VAL A 70 0.90 7.74 -15.40
CA VAL A 70 0.59 6.98 -16.62
C VAL A 70 -0.90 6.64 -16.67
N MET A 71 -1.49 6.22 -15.55
CA MET A 71 -2.91 5.90 -15.48
C MET A 71 -3.81 7.13 -15.64
N LEU A 72 -3.43 8.26 -15.04
CA LEU A 72 -4.12 9.54 -15.24
C LEU A 72 -4.04 10.03 -16.69
N PHE A 73 -2.89 9.83 -17.36
CA PHE A 73 -2.77 10.08 -18.79
C PHE A 73 -3.81 9.28 -19.58
N PHE A 74 -3.98 8.00 -19.31
CA PHE A 74 -5.00 7.19 -19.97
C PHE A 74 -6.42 7.68 -19.69
N LEU A 75 -6.73 8.08 -18.45
CA LEU A 75 -8.04 8.64 -18.10
C LEU A 75 -8.33 9.89 -18.93
N ILE A 76 -7.41 10.84 -18.96
CA ILE A 76 -7.54 12.09 -19.73
C ILE A 76 -7.59 11.80 -21.24
N TYR A 77 -6.76 10.91 -21.74
CA TYR A 77 -6.73 10.50 -23.14
C TYR A 77 -8.06 9.92 -23.60
N TYR A 78 -8.64 8.97 -22.85
CA TYR A 78 -9.92 8.37 -23.21
C TYR A 78 -11.08 9.36 -23.12
N ALA A 79 -11.07 10.23 -22.12
CA ALA A 79 -12.06 11.28 -21.97
C ALA A 79 -11.99 12.27 -23.15
N SER A 80 -10.82 12.75 -23.51
CA SER A 80 -10.59 13.67 -24.63
C SER A 80 -10.89 13.00 -25.98
N LYS A 81 -10.55 11.72 -26.17
CA LYS A 81 -10.90 10.95 -27.36
C LYS A 81 -12.41 10.92 -27.59
N TYR A 82 -13.17 10.67 -26.53
CA TYR A 82 -14.62 10.65 -26.64
C TYR A 82 -15.20 12.02 -27.05
N GLN A 83 -14.75 13.09 -26.41
CA GLN A 83 -15.19 14.44 -26.75
C GLN A 83 -14.94 14.76 -28.24
N LEU A 84 -13.76 14.40 -28.72
CA LEU A 84 -13.38 14.65 -30.11
C LEU A 84 -14.17 13.80 -31.11
N GLU A 85 -14.40 12.51 -30.79
CA GLU A 85 -15.22 11.61 -31.61
C GLU A 85 -16.68 12.06 -31.69
N ARG A 86 -17.25 12.59 -30.62
CA ARG A 86 -18.64 13.10 -30.60
C ARG A 86 -18.82 14.31 -31.50
N ARG A 87 -17.81 15.17 -31.61
CA ARG A 87 -17.84 16.40 -32.41
C ARG A 87 -17.33 16.20 -33.83
N ARG A 88 -17.04 14.98 -34.21
CA ARG A 88 -16.41 14.63 -35.49
C ARG A 88 -17.19 15.18 -36.68
N HIS A 89 -18.51 15.10 -36.67
CA HIS A 89 -19.38 15.63 -37.72
C HIS A 89 -19.35 17.16 -37.79
N GLU A 90 -19.38 17.86 -36.66
CA GLU A 90 -19.23 19.33 -36.61
C GLU A 90 -17.88 19.75 -37.19
N LEU A 91 -16.80 19.03 -36.86
CA LEU A 91 -15.47 19.30 -37.35
C LEU A 91 -15.37 19.09 -38.87
N GLY A 92 -16.02 18.03 -39.39
CA GLY A 92 -16.13 17.80 -40.83
C GLY A 92 -16.85 18.94 -41.55
N MET A 93 -17.95 19.47 -40.99
CA MET A 93 -18.67 20.63 -41.54
C MET A 93 -17.81 21.90 -41.54
N TYR A 94 -17.03 22.20 -40.51
CA TYR A 94 -16.14 23.36 -40.51
C TYR A 94 -15.09 23.28 -41.62
N ILE A 95 -14.55 22.10 -41.90
CA ILE A 95 -13.58 21.90 -42.99
C ILE A 95 -14.29 22.08 -44.34
N MET A 96 -15.52 21.57 -44.50
CA MET A 96 -16.30 21.76 -45.75
C MET A 96 -16.67 23.22 -46.00
N MET A 97 -16.89 24.01 -44.95
CA MET A 97 -17.12 25.46 -45.05
C MET A 97 -15.85 26.26 -45.34
N GLY A 98 -14.70 25.58 -45.65
CA GLY A 98 -13.46 26.21 -46.03
C GLY A 98 -12.51 26.59 -44.87
N MET A 99 -12.75 26.12 -43.64
CA MET A 99 -11.83 26.37 -42.56
C MET A 99 -10.54 25.59 -42.74
N ARG A 100 -9.39 26.29 -42.72
CA ARG A 100 -8.07 25.66 -42.76
C ARG A 100 -7.88 24.74 -41.56
N ARG A 101 -7.28 23.56 -41.76
CA ARG A 101 -7.02 22.57 -40.68
C ARG A 101 -6.25 23.17 -39.50
N SER A 102 -5.29 24.07 -39.73
CA SER A 102 -4.54 24.78 -38.69
C SER A 102 -5.42 25.70 -37.82
N LYS A 103 -6.40 26.41 -38.42
CA LYS A 103 -7.35 27.25 -37.69
C LYS A 103 -8.33 26.40 -36.89
N LEU A 104 -8.76 25.27 -37.44
CA LEU A 104 -9.59 24.30 -36.70
C LEU A 104 -8.86 23.73 -35.50
N PHE A 105 -7.59 23.38 -35.66
CA PHE A 105 -6.73 22.91 -34.60
C PHE A 105 -6.57 23.94 -33.48
N ALA A 106 -6.27 25.20 -33.83
CA ALA A 106 -6.17 26.29 -32.87
C ALA A 106 -7.49 26.54 -32.11
N LEU A 107 -8.64 26.41 -32.80
CA LEU A 107 -9.97 26.50 -32.18
C LEU A 107 -10.17 25.41 -31.12
N LEU A 108 -9.84 24.17 -31.47
CA LEU A 108 -9.98 23.02 -30.57
C LEU A 108 -9.07 23.16 -29.34
N ILE A 109 -7.81 23.61 -29.51
CA ILE A 109 -6.91 23.89 -28.37
C ILE A 109 -7.51 24.97 -27.48
N ALA A 110 -7.99 26.08 -28.03
CA ALA A 110 -8.54 27.17 -27.24
C ALA A 110 -9.79 26.74 -26.45
N GLU A 111 -10.66 25.93 -27.05
CA GLU A 111 -11.82 25.34 -26.38
C GLU A 111 -11.42 24.38 -25.27
N ASP A 112 -10.41 23.53 -25.52
CA ASP A 112 -9.93 22.53 -24.58
C ASP A 112 -9.23 23.18 -23.39
N LEU A 113 -8.40 24.23 -23.61
CA LEU A 113 -7.81 25.04 -22.56
C LEU A 113 -8.88 25.76 -21.73
N GLY A 114 -9.88 26.34 -22.37
CA GLY A 114 -11.01 26.98 -21.66
C GLY A 114 -11.79 26.01 -20.77
N SER A 115 -12.00 24.77 -21.21
CA SER A 115 -12.61 23.73 -20.39
C SER A 115 -11.69 23.27 -19.24
N SER A 116 -10.38 23.28 -19.47
CA SER A 116 -9.36 22.92 -18.47
C SER A 116 -9.29 23.93 -17.32
N VAL A 117 -9.31 25.22 -17.64
CA VAL A 117 -9.33 26.29 -16.63
C VAL A 117 -10.55 26.16 -15.71
N VAL A 118 -11.74 25.93 -16.28
CA VAL A 118 -12.95 25.76 -15.47
C VAL A 118 -12.90 24.46 -14.66
N ALA A 119 -12.35 23.38 -15.22
CA ALA A 119 -12.17 22.13 -14.49
C ALA A 119 -11.18 22.29 -13.32
N LEU A 120 -10.09 23.07 -13.47
CA LEU A 120 -9.14 23.40 -12.41
C LEU A 120 -9.79 24.25 -11.32
N LEU A 121 -10.55 25.29 -11.69
CA LEU A 121 -11.24 26.15 -10.71
C LEU A 121 -12.24 25.39 -9.83
N ILE A 122 -12.86 24.36 -10.35
CA ILE A 122 -13.81 23.52 -9.59
C ILE A 122 -13.07 22.34 -8.95
N GLY A 123 -12.12 21.74 -9.65
CA GLY A 123 -11.43 20.54 -9.24
C GLY A 123 -10.46 20.74 -8.08
N LEU A 124 -9.70 21.85 -8.06
CA LEU A 124 -8.71 22.10 -7.00
C LEU A 124 -9.34 22.28 -5.61
N PRO A 125 -10.41 23.07 -5.40
CA PRO A 125 -11.06 23.12 -4.09
C PRO A 125 -11.59 21.76 -3.63
N ILE A 126 -12.20 20.99 -4.54
CA ILE A 126 -12.67 19.63 -4.24
C ILE A 126 -11.47 18.72 -3.91
N ALA A 127 -10.36 18.88 -4.63
CA ALA A 127 -9.15 18.08 -4.43
C ALA A 127 -8.53 18.30 -3.05
N ILE A 128 -8.44 19.55 -2.60
CA ILE A 128 -7.94 19.92 -1.27
C ILE A 128 -8.82 19.28 -0.20
N LEU A 129 -10.15 19.45 -0.27
CA LEU A 129 -11.07 18.85 0.69
C LEU A 129 -10.99 17.31 0.70
N MET A 130 -10.91 16.69 -0.46
CA MET A 130 -10.81 15.21 -0.57
C MET A 130 -9.47 14.70 -0.07
N SER A 131 -8.38 15.45 -0.28
CA SER A 131 -7.05 15.11 0.26
C SER A 131 -7.07 15.06 1.78
N GLU A 132 -7.70 16.04 2.44
CA GLU A 132 -7.89 16.05 3.89
C GLU A 132 -8.70 14.86 4.40
N VAL A 133 -9.83 14.56 3.74
CA VAL A 133 -10.66 13.41 4.10
C VAL A 133 -9.87 12.09 3.97
N VAL A 134 -9.09 11.93 2.90
CA VAL A 134 -8.27 10.73 2.68
C VAL A 134 -7.16 10.66 3.74
N SER A 135 -6.51 11.78 4.04
CA SER A 135 -5.45 11.86 5.05
C SER A 135 -5.99 11.46 6.44
N LEU A 136 -7.10 12.06 6.88
CA LEU A 136 -7.72 11.73 8.17
C LEU A 136 -8.17 10.27 8.26
N LEU A 137 -8.75 9.74 7.18
CA LEU A 137 -9.20 8.35 7.14
C LEU A 137 -8.01 7.39 7.27
N THR A 138 -6.95 7.64 6.49
CA THR A 138 -5.75 6.80 6.51
C THR A 138 -4.97 6.94 7.81
N ALA A 139 -4.85 8.15 8.39
CA ALA A 139 -4.24 8.38 9.69
C ALA A 139 -4.94 7.59 10.80
N ARG A 140 -6.28 7.58 10.81
CA ARG A 140 -7.05 6.79 11.79
C ARG A 140 -6.85 5.29 11.61
N LEU A 141 -6.79 4.79 10.37
CA LEU A 141 -6.57 3.37 10.08
C LEU A 141 -5.18 2.90 10.51
N VAL A 142 -4.20 3.80 10.45
CA VAL A 142 -2.80 3.53 10.84
C VAL A 142 -2.57 3.71 12.35
N GLY A 143 -3.58 4.22 13.09
CA GLY A 143 -3.46 4.45 14.53
C GLY A 143 -2.83 5.80 14.93
N LEU A 144 -2.56 6.68 13.96
CA LEU A 144 -1.99 8.02 14.18
C LEU A 144 -3.05 9.12 14.38
N GLY A 145 -4.27 8.75 14.77
CA GLY A 145 -5.40 9.68 14.85
C GLY A 145 -5.32 10.75 15.94
N VAL A 146 -4.28 10.76 16.76
CA VAL A 146 -4.06 11.69 17.89
C VAL A 146 -3.12 12.85 17.54
N ILE A 147 -2.48 12.81 16.38
CA ILE A 147 -1.60 13.90 15.91
C ILE A 147 -2.48 15.13 15.63
N GLY A 148 -2.13 16.27 16.23
CA GLY A 148 -2.85 17.53 16.05
C GLY A 148 -3.04 17.84 14.56
N HIS A 149 -4.31 17.89 14.13
CA HIS A 149 -4.63 18.08 12.72
C HIS A 149 -4.53 19.55 12.34
N HIS A 150 -3.61 19.85 11.42
CA HIS A 150 -3.57 21.12 10.72
C HIS A 150 -4.01 20.92 9.27
N VAL A 151 -4.77 21.86 8.72
CA VAL A 151 -5.17 21.78 7.31
C VAL A 151 -3.92 21.85 6.44
N SER A 152 -3.57 20.74 5.81
CA SER A 152 -2.34 20.61 5.01
C SER A 152 -2.53 21.19 3.61
N PHE A 153 -2.37 22.53 3.48
CA PHE A 153 -2.40 23.21 2.19
C PHE A 153 -0.99 23.26 1.57
N SER A 154 -0.78 22.55 0.48
CA SER A 154 0.49 22.61 -0.27
C SER A 154 0.35 23.40 -1.56
N LEU A 155 0.93 24.62 -1.56
CA LEU A 155 1.01 25.46 -2.77
C LEU A 155 1.80 24.76 -3.88
N GLN A 156 2.85 24.00 -3.51
CA GLN A 156 3.66 23.24 -4.45
C GLN A 156 2.80 22.16 -5.15
N ALA A 157 1.98 21.43 -4.42
CA ALA A 157 1.07 20.44 -4.99
C ALA A 157 0.03 21.09 -5.93
N VAL A 158 -0.49 22.29 -5.60
CA VAL A 158 -1.41 23.05 -6.48
C VAL A 158 -0.73 23.41 -7.80
N ILE A 159 0.50 23.96 -7.74
CA ILE A 159 1.25 24.36 -8.95
C ILE A 159 1.57 23.15 -9.81
N LEU A 160 2.13 22.09 -9.21
CA LEU A 160 2.47 20.84 -9.93
C LEU A 160 1.24 20.17 -10.53
N THR A 161 0.11 20.15 -9.81
CA THR A 161 -1.17 19.62 -10.33
C THR A 161 -1.63 20.43 -11.53
N THR A 162 -1.58 21.75 -11.46
CA THR A 162 -2.02 22.63 -12.54
C THR A 162 -1.16 22.44 -13.78
N VAL A 163 0.15 22.52 -13.62
CA VAL A 163 1.12 22.37 -14.73
C VAL A 163 1.07 20.96 -15.31
N GLY A 164 1.10 19.93 -14.46
CA GLY A 164 1.06 18.54 -14.88
C GLY A 164 -0.24 18.16 -15.58
N PHE A 165 -1.39 18.57 -15.06
CA PHE A 165 -2.69 18.33 -15.69
C PHE A 165 -2.77 18.99 -17.08
N VAL A 166 -2.34 20.24 -17.22
CA VAL A 166 -2.34 20.95 -18.51
C VAL A 166 -1.37 20.27 -19.48
N ALA A 167 -0.17 19.89 -19.02
CA ALA A 167 0.82 19.20 -19.85
C ALA A 167 0.31 17.84 -20.34
N ILE A 168 -0.23 17.00 -19.44
CA ILE A 168 -0.81 15.70 -19.82
C ILE A 168 -1.97 15.87 -20.79
N LYS A 169 -2.84 16.85 -20.53
CA LYS A 169 -3.99 17.11 -21.39
C LYS A 169 -3.57 17.60 -22.77
N LEU A 170 -2.57 18.47 -22.83
CA LEU A 170 -2.01 18.93 -24.10
C LEU A 170 -1.36 17.76 -24.88
N ALA A 171 -0.59 16.90 -24.22
CA ALA A 171 0.00 15.72 -24.83
C ALA A 171 -1.08 14.76 -25.38
N ALA A 172 -2.11 14.46 -24.60
CA ALA A 172 -3.24 13.63 -25.02
C ALA A 172 -3.95 14.25 -26.24
N PHE A 173 -4.17 15.55 -26.22
CA PHE A 173 -4.80 16.29 -27.31
C PHE A 173 -3.94 16.27 -28.58
N LEU A 174 -2.62 16.49 -28.50
CA LEU A 174 -1.71 16.43 -29.64
C LEU A 174 -1.72 15.05 -30.30
N ILE A 175 -1.70 13.97 -29.53
CA ILE A 175 -1.80 12.60 -30.05
C ILE A 175 -3.13 12.37 -30.78
N LEU A 176 -4.24 12.84 -30.20
CA LEU A 176 -5.57 12.65 -30.75
C LEU A 176 -5.81 13.49 -31.99
N SER A 177 -5.40 14.74 -31.97
CA SER A 177 -5.56 15.67 -33.10
C SER A 177 -4.67 15.27 -34.29
N GLY A 178 -3.45 14.75 -34.02
CA GLY A 178 -2.59 14.17 -35.07
C GLY A 178 -3.25 12.98 -35.76
N LYS A 179 -3.95 12.11 -35.02
CA LYS A 179 -4.76 11.02 -35.60
C LYS A 179 -5.93 11.54 -36.41
N LEU A 180 -6.59 12.62 -35.96
CA LEU A 180 -7.73 13.22 -36.63
C LEU A 180 -7.30 13.94 -37.93
N ALA A 181 -6.18 14.65 -37.90
CA ALA A 181 -5.63 15.38 -39.04
C ALA A 181 -5.28 14.47 -40.25
N ARG A 182 -4.98 13.19 -39.97
CA ARG A 182 -4.69 12.18 -40.99
C ARG A 182 -5.94 11.55 -41.61
N LYS A 183 -7.14 11.77 -41.06
CA LYS A 183 -8.39 11.23 -41.62
C LYS A 183 -8.87 12.05 -42.80
N GLN A 184 -9.48 11.38 -43.79
CA GLN A 184 -10.10 12.02 -44.95
C GLN A 184 -11.42 12.72 -44.51
N ILE A 185 -11.81 13.77 -45.26
CA ILE A 185 -13.02 14.56 -44.95
C ILE A 185 -14.27 13.67 -45.03
N GLY A 186 -14.31 12.77 -46.03
CA GLY A 186 -15.39 11.79 -46.15
C GLY A 186 -15.57 10.92 -44.91
N ASP A 187 -14.48 10.46 -44.31
CA ASP A 187 -14.51 9.67 -43.06
C ASP A 187 -14.98 10.46 -41.85
N LEU A 188 -14.90 11.79 -41.86
CA LEU A 188 -15.37 12.66 -40.78
C LEU A 188 -16.86 12.92 -40.85
N LEU A 189 -17.43 12.96 -42.06
CA LEU A 189 -18.84 13.31 -42.29
C LEU A 189 -19.78 12.10 -42.32
N VAL A 190 -19.29 10.97 -42.81
CA VAL A 190 -20.05 9.74 -42.80
C VAL A 190 -19.88 9.07 -41.46
N ASP A 191 -20.97 8.79 -40.76
CA ASP A 191 -20.99 7.82 -39.69
C ASP A 191 -20.73 6.43 -40.30
N THR A 192 -19.55 6.20 -40.82
CA THR A 192 -19.16 4.84 -41.16
C THR A 192 -19.34 4.00 -39.91
N PRO A 193 -20.17 2.94 -39.94
CA PRO A 193 -20.07 1.92 -38.91
C PRO A 193 -18.61 1.61 -38.79
N GLU A 194 -18.04 1.64 -37.56
CA GLU A 194 -16.64 1.28 -37.34
C GLU A 194 -16.40 0.05 -38.20
N THR A 195 -15.62 0.22 -39.28
CA THR A 195 -15.27 -0.87 -40.19
C THR A 195 -14.82 -1.98 -39.27
N GLU A 196 -15.50 -3.12 -39.29
CA GLU A 196 -15.18 -4.26 -38.44
C GLU A 196 -13.68 -4.44 -38.57
N LYS A 197 -12.92 -4.08 -37.53
CA LYS A 197 -11.47 -4.29 -37.53
C LYS A 197 -11.30 -5.73 -37.96
N LYS A 198 -10.55 -5.98 -39.04
CA LYS A 198 -10.31 -7.33 -39.55
C LYS A 198 -10.10 -8.26 -38.37
N GLN A 199 -11.05 -9.15 -38.20
CA GLN A 199 -11.04 -10.09 -37.07
C GLN A 199 -9.87 -11.03 -37.33
N LEU A 200 -8.95 -11.07 -36.35
CA LEU A 200 -7.88 -12.07 -36.40
C LEU A 200 -8.51 -13.47 -36.22
N PRO A 201 -7.88 -14.51 -36.75
CA PRO A 201 -8.34 -15.88 -36.55
C PRO A 201 -8.50 -16.23 -35.06
N ALA A 202 -9.53 -17.00 -34.71
CA ALA A 202 -9.81 -17.40 -33.34
C ALA A 202 -8.60 -17.98 -32.56
N PRO A 203 -7.70 -18.78 -33.17
CA PRO A 203 -6.50 -19.27 -32.49
C PRO A 203 -5.59 -18.18 -31.93
N VAL A 204 -5.49 -17.02 -32.58
CA VAL A 204 -4.64 -15.89 -32.12
C VAL A 204 -5.10 -15.37 -30.77
N TYR A 205 -6.41 -15.28 -30.56
CA TYR A 205 -6.95 -14.86 -29.26
C TYR A 205 -6.72 -15.92 -28.18
N GLY A 206 -6.79 -17.22 -28.53
CA GLY A 206 -6.49 -18.32 -27.63
C GLY A 206 -5.02 -18.33 -27.20
N VAL A 207 -4.10 -18.21 -28.15
CA VAL A 207 -2.66 -18.12 -27.88
C VAL A 207 -2.34 -16.88 -27.03
N SER A 208 -2.95 -15.75 -27.33
CA SER A 208 -2.77 -14.54 -26.53
C SER A 208 -3.24 -14.72 -25.08
N ALA A 209 -4.38 -15.37 -24.85
CA ALA A 209 -4.87 -15.65 -23.51
C ALA A 209 -3.90 -16.53 -22.72
N VAL A 210 -3.39 -17.61 -23.34
CA VAL A 210 -2.43 -18.53 -22.72
C VAL A 210 -1.12 -17.83 -22.42
N LEU A 211 -0.56 -17.08 -23.37
CA LEU A 211 0.68 -16.32 -23.15
C LEU A 211 0.48 -15.26 -22.05
N GLY A 212 -0.68 -14.60 -22.02
CA GLY A 212 -1.02 -13.66 -20.96
C GLY A 212 -1.06 -14.31 -19.58
N LEU A 213 -1.67 -15.49 -19.48
CA LEU A 213 -1.73 -16.26 -18.23
C LEU A 213 -0.32 -16.71 -17.78
N VAL A 214 0.49 -17.24 -18.69
CA VAL A 214 1.87 -17.64 -18.40
C VAL A 214 2.71 -16.46 -17.91
N ALA A 215 2.62 -15.30 -18.58
CA ALA A 215 3.33 -14.10 -18.16
C ALA A 215 2.91 -13.64 -16.75
N LEU A 216 1.60 -13.69 -16.42
CA LEU A 216 1.10 -13.37 -15.08
C LEU A 216 1.62 -14.36 -14.03
N VAL A 217 1.60 -15.66 -14.32
CA VAL A 217 2.12 -16.69 -13.39
C VAL A 217 3.60 -16.46 -13.12
N ILE A 218 4.41 -16.19 -14.15
CA ILE A 218 5.84 -15.89 -13.98
C ILE A 218 6.02 -14.63 -13.11
N ALA A 219 5.26 -13.56 -13.38
CA ALA A 219 5.32 -12.33 -12.58
C ALA A 219 4.97 -12.57 -11.11
N TYR A 220 3.95 -13.39 -10.84
CA TYR A 220 3.57 -13.73 -9.45
C TYR A 220 4.61 -14.61 -8.77
N CYS A 221 5.17 -15.59 -9.47
CA CYS A 221 6.25 -16.43 -8.93
C CYS A 221 7.49 -15.59 -8.57
N GLN A 222 7.88 -14.65 -9.44
CA GLN A 222 8.98 -13.72 -9.16
C GLN A 222 8.69 -12.80 -7.97
N GLY A 223 7.45 -12.29 -7.88
CA GLY A 223 7.02 -11.43 -6.76
C GLY A 223 7.02 -12.16 -5.42
N ILE A 224 6.43 -13.35 -5.37
CA ILE A 224 6.31 -14.16 -4.14
C ILE A 224 7.66 -14.73 -3.72
N GLY A 225 8.51 -15.12 -4.67
CA GLY A 225 9.86 -15.62 -4.41
C GLY A 225 10.88 -14.54 -4.03
N GLY A 226 10.48 -13.27 -3.90
CA GLY A 226 11.36 -12.17 -3.50
C GLY A 226 12.28 -11.64 -4.60
N TYR A 227 12.40 -12.31 -5.74
CA TYR A 227 13.31 -11.91 -6.83
C TYR A 227 13.06 -10.48 -7.33
N SER A 228 11.81 -10.00 -7.32
CA SER A 228 11.46 -8.65 -7.72
C SER A 228 12.01 -7.57 -6.79
N TRP A 229 12.39 -7.92 -5.56
CA TRP A 229 12.90 -6.98 -4.55
C TRP A 229 14.43 -6.92 -4.49
N ILE A 230 15.15 -7.83 -5.16
CA ILE A 230 16.62 -7.85 -5.19
C ILE A 230 17.19 -6.60 -5.87
N SER A 231 16.55 -6.13 -6.96
CA SER A 231 16.98 -4.90 -7.62
C SER A 231 15.84 -4.23 -8.41
N VAL A 232 16.01 -2.92 -8.66
CA VAL A 232 15.07 -2.12 -9.47
C VAL A 232 14.87 -2.72 -10.88
N LYS A 233 15.90 -3.37 -11.45
CA LYS A 233 15.81 -4.03 -12.77
C LYS A 233 14.84 -5.22 -12.73
N TYR A 234 14.96 -6.11 -11.73
CA TYR A 234 14.05 -7.26 -11.58
C TYR A 234 12.63 -6.80 -11.26
N MET A 235 12.47 -5.77 -10.45
CA MET A 235 11.17 -5.16 -10.18
C MET A 235 10.53 -4.62 -11.47
N ALA A 236 11.27 -3.90 -12.30
CA ALA A 236 10.79 -3.38 -13.58
C ALA A 236 10.38 -4.51 -14.54
N VAL A 237 11.14 -5.62 -14.60
CA VAL A 237 10.82 -6.80 -15.41
C VAL A 237 9.50 -7.44 -14.90
N THR A 238 9.36 -7.65 -13.60
CA THR A 238 8.15 -8.24 -12.99
C THR A 238 6.91 -7.38 -13.28
N ILE A 239 7.02 -6.07 -13.09
CA ILE A 239 5.94 -5.12 -13.40
C ILE A 239 5.59 -5.17 -14.88
N THR A 240 6.58 -5.14 -15.77
CA THR A 240 6.36 -5.19 -17.23
C THR A 240 5.68 -6.50 -17.65
N LEU A 241 6.11 -7.65 -17.11
CA LEU A 241 5.47 -8.94 -17.33
C LEU A 241 4.02 -8.95 -16.84
N GLY A 242 3.74 -8.38 -15.68
CA GLY A 242 2.39 -8.23 -15.14
C GLY A 242 1.50 -7.38 -16.06
N PHE A 243 1.98 -6.23 -16.53
CA PHE A 243 1.27 -5.38 -17.48
C PHE A 243 1.00 -6.09 -18.82
N VAL A 244 2.05 -6.61 -19.46
CA VAL A 244 1.93 -7.30 -20.73
C VAL A 244 1.01 -8.52 -20.59
N GLY A 245 1.16 -9.30 -19.54
CA GLY A 245 0.31 -10.44 -19.24
C GLY A 245 -1.16 -10.07 -19.12
N MET A 246 -1.46 -8.98 -18.40
CA MET A 246 -2.83 -8.49 -18.25
C MET A 246 -3.43 -8.02 -19.57
N PHE A 247 -2.69 -7.26 -20.38
CA PHE A 247 -3.15 -6.83 -21.70
C PHE A 247 -3.39 -8.00 -22.65
N LEU A 248 -2.49 -9.01 -22.68
CA LEU A 248 -2.64 -10.22 -23.49
C LEU A 248 -3.83 -11.06 -23.03
N LEU A 249 -4.05 -11.19 -21.74
CA LEU A 249 -5.19 -11.90 -21.17
C LEU A 249 -6.51 -11.25 -21.60
N PHE A 250 -6.65 -9.93 -21.43
CA PHE A 250 -7.86 -9.20 -21.81
C PHE A 250 -8.09 -9.19 -23.32
N PHE A 251 -7.02 -9.17 -24.13
CA PHE A 251 -7.14 -9.33 -25.57
C PHE A 251 -7.68 -10.71 -25.94
N GLY A 252 -7.23 -11.77 -25.26
CA GLY A 252 -7.68 -13.14 -25.48
C GLY A 252 -9.07 -13.45 -24.90
N LEU A 253 -9.57 -12.68 -23.93
CA LEU A 253 -10.90 -12.83 -23.31
C LEU A 253 -12.06 -12.76 -24.32
N ARG A 254 -11.83 -12.20 -25.50
CA ARG A 254 -12.78 -12.21 -26.61
C ARG A 254 -13.29 -13.62 -26.92
N LEU A 255 -12.41 -14.60 -26.93
CA LEU A 255 -12.77 -16.00 -27.24
C LEU A 255 -13.70 -16.59 -26.18
N PHE A 256 -13.49 -16.24 -24.91
CA PHE A 256 -14.35 -16.65 -23.80
C PHE A 256 -15.75 -16.03 -23.89
N VAL A 257 -15.83 -14.74 -24.23
CA VAL A 257 -17.11 -14.04 -24.41
C VAL A 257 -17.88 -14.63 -25.61
N ASP A 258 -17.19 -14.97 -26.71
CA ASP A 258 -17.77 -15.63 -27.87
C ASP A 258 -18.34 -17.03 -27.53
N ALA A 259 -17.62 -17.81 -26.73
CA ALA A 259 -18.07 -19.13 -26.28
C ALA A 259 -19.31 -19.02 -25.38
N LEU A 260 -19.35 -18.03 -24.47
CA LEU A 260 -20.53 -17.73 -23.64
C LEU A 260 -21.72 -17.23 -24.46
N ALA A 261 -21.48 -16.39 -25.46
CA ALA A 261 -22.52 -15.89 -26.36
C ALA A 261 -23.18 -17.02 -27.14
N ARG A 262 -22.40 -18.02 -27.60
CA ARG A 262 -22.93 -19.21 -28.31
C ARG A 262 -23.77 -20.12 -27.42
N ARG A 263 -23.43 -20.19 -26.12
CA ARG A 263 -24.19 -21.02 -25.14
C ARG A 263 -25.49 -20.35 -24.68
N ALA A 264 -25.62 -19.03 -24.83
CA ALA A 264 -26.77 -18.26 -24.33
C ALA A 264 -27.96 -18.23 -25.30
N ASN A 265 -28.21 -19.30 -26.05
CA ASN A 265 -29.29 -19.39 -27.01
C ASN A 265 -30.66 -19.16 -26.38
N GLY A 266 -31.31 -18.06 -26.75
CA GLY A 266 -32.76 -17.97 -26.99
C GLY A 266 -33.71 -17.79 -25.82
N SER A 267 -33.30 -17.94 -24.54
CA SER A 267 -34.30 -18.03 -23.46
C SER A 267 -34.77 -16.69 -22.83
N LYS A 268 -34.10 -15.57 -23.15
CA LYS A 268 -34.47 -14.25 -22.57
C LYS A 268 -34.59 -13.18 -23.63
N PRO A 269 -35.59 -12.27 -23.51
CA PRO A 269 -35.75 -11.15 -24.43
C PRO A 269 -34.50 -10.33 -24.59
N LEU A 270 -34.13 -9.95 -25.81
CA LEU A 270 -32.94 -9.20 -26.17
C LEU A 270 -31.57 -9.86 -25.75
N ALA A 271 -31.55 -11.18 -25.49
CA ALA A 271 -30.30 -11.87 -25.11
C ALA A 271 -29.23 -11.76 -26.20
N VAL A 272 -29.60 -12.01 -27.45
CA VAL A 272 -28.71 -11.93 -28.63
C VAL A 272 -28.14 -10.50 -28.79
N PHE A 273 -29.00 -9.48 -28.65
CA PHE A 273 -28.56 -8.09 -28.69
C PHE A 273 -27.61 -7.78 -27.54
N GLY A 274 -27.93 -8.17 -26.32
CA GLY A 274 -27.11 -7.96 -25.14
C GLY A 274 -25.72 -8.58 -25.29
N PHE A 275 -25.64 -9.85 -25.72
CA PHE A 275 -24.35 -10.53 -25.93
C PHE A 275 -23.53 -9.95 -27.08
N ARG A 276 -24.17 -9.54 -28.17
CA ARG A 276 -23.48 -8.83 -29.27
C ARG A 276 -22.87 -7.52 -28.79
N GLN A 277 -23.57 -6.76 -27.94
CA GLN A 277 -23.03 -5.54 -27.34
C GLN A 277 -21.90 -5.83 -26.34
N ILE A 278 -22.00 -6.89 -25.53
CA ILE A 278 -20.92 -7.32 -24.62
C ILE A 278 -19.69 -7.69 -25.44
N HIS A 279 -19.83 -8.51 -26.48
CA HIS A 279 -18.76 -8.90 -27.37
C HIS A 279 -18.08 -7.67 -28.01
N GLU A 280 -18.87 -6.74 -28.55
CA GLU A 280 -18.34 -5.50 -29.16
C GLU A 280 -17.60 -4.66 -28.12
N ASN A 281 -18.15 -4.47 -26.94
CA ASN A 281 -17.53 -3.70 -25.86
C ASN A 281 -16.24 -4.35 -25.34
N VAL A 282 -16.22 -5.67 -25.12
CA VAL A 282 -15.01 -6.40 -24.67
C VAL A 282 -13.95 -6.44 -25.74
N ALA A 283 -14.32 -6.76 -26.99
CA ALA A 283 -13.36 -6.88 -28.09
C ALA A 283 -12.74 -5.54 -28.51
N THR A 284 -13.52 -4.45 -28.52
CA THR A 284 -13.00 -3.12 -28.93
C THR A 284 -12.34 -2.36 -27.79
N LYS A 285 -12.68 -2.66 -26.53
CA LYS A 285 -12.20 -1.95 -25.33
C LYS A 285 -11.35 -2.82 -24.41
N SER A 286 -10.79 -3.93 -24.91
CA SER A 286 -9.95 -4.84 -24.12
C SER A 286 -8.80 -4.12 -23.38
N GLY A 287 -8.15 -3.16 -24.02
CA GLY A 287 -7.12 -2.34 -23.38
C GLY A 287 -7.65 -1.49 -22.21
N THR A 288 -8.85 -0.92 -22.33
CA THR A 288 -9.46 -0.16 -21.22
C THR A 288 -9.82 -1.07 -20.04
N LEU A 289 -10.33 -2.26 -20.34
CA LEU A 289 -10.67 -3.26 -19.32
C LEU A 289 -9.41 -3.76 -18.61
N ALA A 290 -8.31 -3.98 -19.35
CA ALA A 290 -7.01 -4.34 -18.78
C ALA A 290 -6.49 -3.25 -17.83
N ILE A 291 -6.50 -1.98 -18.25
CA ILE A 291 -6.09 -0.84 -17.42
C ILE A 291 -6.95 -0.76 -16.16
N SER A 292 -8.27 -0.87 -16.30
CA SER A 292 -9.17 -0.84 -15.13
C SER A 292 -8.89 -2.01 -14.18
N SER A 293 -8.65 -3.22 -14.71
CA SER A 293 -8.31 -4.38 -13.90
C SER A 293 -6.99 -4.21 -13.15
N ILE A 294 -5.96 -3.63 -13.79
CA ILE A 294 -4.66 -3.32 -13.14
C ILE A 294 -4.84 -2.29 -12.02
N LEU A 295 -5.65 -1.26 -12.24
CA LEU A 295 -5.91 -0.25 -11.21
C LEU A 295 -6.67 -0.82 -10.01
N ILE A 296 -7.70 -1.65 -10.26
CA ILE A 296 -8.43 -2.36 -9.21
C ILE A 296 -7.48 -3.31 -8.47
N LEU A 297 -6.64 -4.06 -9.20
CA LEU A 297 -5.61 -4.91 -8.61
C LEU A 297 -4.68 -4.10 -7.70
N GLY A 298 -4.17 -2.96 -8.17
CA GLY A 298 -3.33 -2.07 -7.37
C GLY A 298 -4.04 -1.58 -6.11
N ALA A 299 -5.31 -1.17 -6.21
CA ALA A 299 -6.11 -0.76 -5.07
C ALA A 299 -6.32 -1.89 -4.05
N LEU A 300 -6.65 -3.11 -4.53
CA LEU A 300 -6.85 -4.28 -3.68
C LEU A 300 -5.55 -4.71 -2.98
N CYS A 301 -4.44 -4.72 -3.72
CA CYS A 301 -3.13 -5.06 -3.16
C CYS A 301 -2.66 -4.04 -2.12
N CYS A 302 -2.75 -2.75 -2.45
CA CYS A 302 -2.34 -1.68 -1.54
C CYS A 302 -3.21 -1.63 -0.27
N CYS A 303 -4.53 -1.78 -0.41
CA CYS A 303 -5.43 -1.81 0.74
C CYS A 303 -5.23 -3.07 1.60
N GLY A 304 -5.15 -4.24 0.97
CA GLY A 304 -4.96 -5.50 1.67
C GLY A 304 -3.64 -5.56 2.43
N ALA A 305 -2.54 -5.17 1.80
CA ALA A 305 -1.23 -5.08 2.44
C ALA A 305 -1.21 -4.00 3.53
N GLY A 306 -1.68 -2.78 3.23
CA GLY A 306 -1.64 -1.67 4.17
C GLY A 306 -2.42 -1.91 5.46
N VAL A 307 -3.68 -2.35 5.35
CA VAL A 307 -4.50 -2.68 6.53
C VAL A 307 -3.93 -3.90 7.26
N GLY A 308 -3.49 -4.92 6.53
CA GLY A 308 -2.89 -6.11 7.12
C GLY A 308 -1.66 -5.78 7.97
N ILE A 309 -0.79 -4.95 7.44
CA ILE A 309 0.40 -4.47 8.15
C ILE A 309 0.02 -3.65 9.39
N CYS A 310 -0.93 -2.73 9.30
CA CYS A 310 -1.33 -1.87 10.42
C CYS A 310 -1.96 -2.67 11.58
N ILE A 311 -2.83 -3.66 11.28
CA ILE A 311 -3.51 -4.44 12.32
C ILE A 311 -2.56 -5.45 12.98
N SER A 312 -1.66 -6.07 12.21
CA SER A 312 -0.69 -7.03 12.76
C SER A 312 0.22 -6.44 13.84
N ARG A 313 0.35 -5.10 13.87
CA ARG A 313 1.18 -4.38 14.83
C ARG A 313 0.54 -4.02 16.15
N GLN A 314 -0.78 -3.95 16.20
CA GLN A 314 -1.48 -3.64 17.47
C GLN A 314 -1.21 -4.68 18.56
N ASN A 315 -0.57 -5.80 18.20
CA ASN A 315 -0.21 -6.89 19.11
C ASN A 315 1.29 -6.94 19.45
N MET A 316 2.07 -5.87 19.22
CA MET A 316 3.46 -5.83 19.72
C MET A 316 3.43 -5.55 21.22
N ASP A 317 4.02 -6.46 21.99
CA ASP A 317 4.17 -6.33 23.44
C ASP A 317 4.98 -5.05 23.74
N HIS A 318 4.32 -4.07 24.34
CA HIS A 318 4.91 -2.87 24.86
C HIS A 318 5.12 -3.06 26.35
N VAL A 319 6.34 -2.90 26.84
CA VAL A 319 6.68 -3.11 28.26
C VAL A 319 7.36 -1.88 28.84
N LEU A 320 8.28 -1.26 28.11
CA LEU A 320 9.14 -0.18 28.61
C LEU A 320 8.90 1.11 27.82
N ASP A 321 8.83 2.25 28.50
CA ASP A 321 8.62 3.55 27.87
C ASP A 321 9.92 4.30 27.59
N TYR A 322 10.91 4.16 28.48
CA TYR A 322 12.21 4.81 28.39
C TYR A 322 13.33 3.86 28.81
N THR A 323 14.49 4.04 28.19
CA THR A 323 15.75 3.45 28.60
C THR A 323 16.82 4.53 28.57
N PHE A 324 17.56 4.65 29.68
CA PHE A 324 18.72 5.50 29.81
C PHE A 324 19.96 4.61 29.80
N ALA A 325 20.80 4.74 28.78
CA ALA A 325 22.04 3.98 28.63
C ALA A 325 23.23 4.75 29.24
N SER A 326 24.05 4.08 30.03
CA SER A 326 25.30 4.64 30.55
C SER A 326 26.49 4.16 29.74
N TYR A 327 27.40 5.07 29.36
CA TYR A 327 28.56 4.79 28.50
C TYR A 327 29.89 4.78 29.23
N GLY A 328 29.95 4.12 30.34
CA GLY A 328 31.21 3.87 31.04
C GLY A 328 31.39 4.72 32.28
N GLY A 329 31.64 4.06 33.34
CA GLY A 329 31.82 4.57 34.69
C GLY A 329 31.56 3.49 35.69
N ASP A 330 31.34 3.88 36.94
CA ASP A 330 30.81 3.00 37.95
C ASP A 330 29.28 2.94 37.83
N ALA A 331 28.74 1.78 37.46
CA ALA A 331 27.32 1.57 37.19
C ALA A 331 26.39 2.07 38.30
N GLU A 332 26.79 1.93 39.56
CA GLU A 332 26.02 2.43 40.70
C GLU A 332 26.02 3.97 40.77
N THR A 333 27.14 4.60 40.41
CA THR A 333 27.23 6.05 40.35
C THR A 333 26.41 6.61 39.19
N ASP A 334 26.47 5.93 38.05
CA ASP A 334 25.72 6.34 36.86
C ASP A 334 24.22 6.21 37.06
N SER A 335 23.72 5.11 37.65
CA SER A 335 22.31 4.95 38.03
C SER A 335 21.85 6.05 38.98
N ARG A 336 22.66 6.41 39.98
CA ARG A 336 22.34 7.52 40.90
C ARG A 336 22.28 8.87 40.17
N ASN A 337 23.25 9.13 39.28
CA ASN A 337 23.27 10.38 38.49
C ASN A 337 22.05 10.52 37.58
N ILE A 338 21.68 9.44 36.89
CA ILE A 338 20.46 9.43 36.03
C ILE A 338 19.23 9.72 36.89
N ARG A 339 19.05 9.01 38.01
CA ARG A 339 17.91 9.21 38.91
C ARG A 339 17.87 10.62 39.50
N ALA A 340 19.03 11.15 39.92
CA ALA A 340 19.13 12.51 40.43
C ALA A 340 18.73 13.57 39.39
N LYS A 341 19.12 13.37 38.13
CA LYS A 341 18.71 14.26 37.03
C LYS A 341 17.21 14.21 36.75
N LEU A 342 16.61 13.02 36.76
CA LEU A 342 15.16 12.85 36.61
C LEU A 342 14.39 13.47 37.80
N GLU A 343 14.93 13.41 39.03
CA GLU A 343 14.34 14.02 40.23
C GLU A 343 14.47 15.57 40.16
N GLU A 344 15.62 16.10 39.74
CA GLU A 344 15.86 17.56 39.63
C GLU A 344 14.85 18.21 38.66
N THR A 345 14.44 17.50 37.62
CA THR A 345 13.49 17.99 36.61
C THR A 345 12.03 17.67 36.92
N GLY A 346 11.78 16.89 37.98
CA GLY A 346 10.43 16.46 38.37
C GLY A 346 9.84 15.34 37.51
N VAL A 347 10.58 14.86 36.48
CA VAL A 347 10.11 13.81 35.57
C VAL A 347 10.05 12.44 36.27
N LEU A 348 10.86 12.23 37.31
CA LEU A 348 10.83 11.00 38.10
C LEU A 348 9.45 10.70 38.72
N GLU A 349 8.69 11.76 39.05
CA GLU A 349 7.34 11.62 39.58
C GLU A 349 6.32 11.11 38.56
N ASP A 350 6.58 11.20 37.29
CA ASP A 350 5.69 10.76 36.22
C ASP A 350 5.87 9.26 35.87
N PHE A 351 6.93 8.64 36.37
CA PHE A 351 7.19 7.21 36.21
C PHE A 351 6.54 6.39 37.37
N SER A 352 6.00 5.23 37.02
CA SER A 352 5.48 4.25 37.96
C SER A 352 6.58 3.35 38.51
N ASP A 353 7.59 3.06 37.71
CA ASP A 353 8.73 2.22 38.07
C ASP A 353 9.98 2.68 37.31
N VAL A 354 11.12 2.64 38.01
CA VAL A 354 12.45 2.94 37.44
C VAL A 354 13.43 1.92 38.00
N PHE A 355 14.00 1.07 37.16
CA PHE A 355 14.84 -0.04 37.57
C PHE A 355 16.04 -0.26 36.65
N ASP A 356 17.07 -0.88 37.21
CA ASP A 356 18.33 -1.12 36.52
C ASP A 356 18.33 -2.45 35.78
N MET A 357 18.86 -2.46 34.56
CA MET A 357 19.11 -3.62 33.73
C MET A 357 20.61 -3.70 33.45
N LYS A 358 21.23 -4.82 33.81
CA LYS A 358 22.67 -5.07 33.60
C LYS A 358 22.83 -6.08 32.47
N LEU A 359 23.59 -5.70 31.45
CA LEU A 359 23.99 -6.57 30.34
C LEU A 359 25.52 -6.82 30.45
N GLY A 360 25.89 -8.05 30.74
CA GLY A 360 27.28 -8.41 31.00
C GLY A 360 27.95 -9.03 29.78
N TYR A 361 29.27 -8.94 29.78
CA TYR A 361 30.14 -9.68 28.87
C TYR A 361 30.91 -10.71 29.64
N ILE A 362 31.05 -11.91 29.08
CA ILE A 362 31.90 -12.95 29.65
C ILE A 362 33.37 -12.44 29.69
N LYS A 363 33.99 -12.38 30.85
CA LYS A 363 35.37 -11.93 30.93
C LYS A 363 36.30 -13.01 30.41
N MET A 364 37.01 -12.68 29.35
CA MET A 364 38.02 -13.56 28.75
C MET A 364 39.40 -13.23 29.31
N GLY A 365 40.31 -14.23 29.40
CA GLY A 365 41.71 -14.04 29.72
C GLY A 365 42.49 -13.36 28.60
N GLU A 366 43.66 -12.79 28.89
CA GLU A 366 44.50 -12.08 27.91
C GLU A 366 44.87 -12.93 26.68
N ASN A 367 44.91 -14.25 26.80
CA ASN A 367 45.26 -15.19 25.74
C ASN A 367 44.08 -16.06 25.27
N GLU A 368 42.86 -15.75 25.69
CA GLU A 368 41.65 -16.48 25.31
C GLU A 368 40.94 -15.76 24.16
N PHE A 369 40.36 -16.51 23.24
CA PHE A 369 39.59 -15.96 22.14
C PHE A 369 38.10 -15.89 22.52
N HIS A 370 37.38 -14.88 22.03
CA HIS A 370 35.96 -14.75 22.25
C HIS A 370 35.17 -15.93 21.68
N ASP A 371 35.69 -16.61 20.65
CA ASP A 371 35.07 -17.79 20.03
C ASP A 371 35.04 -19.02 20.97
N ASP A 372 35.80 -19.00 22.03
CA ASP A 372 35.85 -20.08 23.01
C ASP A 372 34.96 -19.82 24.24
N ALA A 373 34.24 -18.71 24.29
CA ALA A 373 33.44 -18.31 25.45
C ALA A 373 32.22 -19.22 25.66
N VAL A 374 31.50 -19.58 24.61
CA VAL A 374 30.29 -20.43 24.65
C VAL A 374 30.30 -21.42 23.52
N ASN A 375 30.02 -22.68 23.82
CA ASN A 375 29.84 -23.74 22.82
C ASN A 375 28.40 -24.24 22.80
N VAL A 376 27.70 -23.93 21.73
CA VAL A 376 26.30 -24.33 21.48
C VAL A 376 26.19 -25.50 20.50
N GLY A 377 27.22 -26.30 20.31
CA GLY A 377 27.25 -27.42 19.36
C GLY A 377 26.13 -28.44 19.54
N ASN A 378 25.73 -28.70 20.80
CA ASN A 378 24.61 -29.61 21.10
C ASN A 378 23.25 -29.02 20.64
N VAL A 379 23.05 -27.70 20.75
CA VAL A 379 21.86 -27.01 20.26
C VAL A 379 21.80 -27.07 18.75
N ILE A 380 22.92 -26.82 18.06
CA ILE A 380 23.02 -26.92 16.60
C ILE A 380 22.73 -28.35 16.14
N SER A 381 23.31 -29.36 16.81
CA SER A 381 23.07 -30.77 16.50
C SER A 381 21.62 -31.19 16.71
N ALA A 382 20.94 -30.60 17.68
CA ALA A 382 19.50 -30.81 17.89
C ALA A 382 18.64 -30.15 16.79
N LEU A 383 18.98 -28.92 16.39
CA LEU A 383 18.34 -28.24 15.26
C LEU A 383 18.50 -29.01 13.94
N GLU A 384 19.66 -29.61 13.69
CA GLU A 384 19.93 -30.40 12.49
C GLU A 384 19.04 -31.66 12.38
N LYS A 385 18.56 -32.18 13.50
CA LYS A 385 17.61 -33.33 13.52
C LYS A 385 16.21 -32.93 13.11
N LEU A 386 15.84 -31.65 13.21
CA LEU A 386 14.54 -31.17 12.81
C LEU A 386 14.36 -31.23 11.29
N LYS A 387 13.09 -31.15 10.84
CA LYS A 387 12.75 -31.13 9.41
C LYS A 387 13.46 -30.00 8.69
N VAL A 388 14.09 -30.30 7.55
CA VAL A 388 14.76 -29.31 6.70
C VAL A 388 13.79 -28.20 6.30
N SER A 389 14.12 -26.97 6.65
CA SER A 389 13.40 -25.75 6.28
C SER A 389 14.39 -24.60 6.21
N GLU A 390 14.03 -23.54 5.47
CA GLU A 390 14.83 -22.30 5.38
C GLU A 390 15.02 -21.69 6.78
N ASP A 391 13.99 -21.72 7.63
CA ASP A 391 14.03 -21.16 8.97
C ASP A 391 14.98 -21.90 9.90
N ARG A 392 15.00 -23.25 9.80
CA ARG A 392 15.98 -24.08 10.51
C ARG A 392 17.40 -23.73 10.09
N ASP A 393 17.66 -23.64 8.78
CA ASP A 393 18.99 -23.38 8.26
C ASP A 393 19.49 -21.96 8.65
N VAL A 394 18.58 -20.98 8.72
CA VAL A 394 18.88 -19.65 9.25
C VAL A 394 19.20 -19.70 10.75
N LEU A 395 18.44 -20.45 11.56
CA LEU A 395 18.74 -20.62 12.98
C LEU A 395 20.10 -21.28 13.21
N ILE A 396 20.40 -22.36 12.49
CA ILE A 396 21.70 -23.04 12.58
C ILE A 396 22.84 -22.05 12.24
N ASN A 397 22.69 -21.30 11.15
CA ASN A 397 23.69 -20.31 10.78
C ASN A 397 23.90 -19.24 11.86
N ASN A 398 22.82 -18.68 12.43
CA ASN A 398 22.94 -17.65 13.47
C ASN A 398 23.48 -18.23 14.79
N MET A 399 23.06 -19.44 15.20
CA MET A 399 23.58 -20.09 16.39
C MET A 399 25.08 -20.40 16.27
N SER A 400 25.57 -20.69 15.08
CA SER A 400 27.01 -20.93 14.86
C SER A 400 27.88 -19.72 15.14
N TYR A 401 27.34 -18.51 15.18
CA TYR A 401 28.02 -17.27 15.57
C TYR A 401 27.78 -16.86 17.03
N MET A 402 27.02 -17.66 17.80
CA MET A 402 26.75 -17.41 19.22
C MET A 402 27.92 -17.93 20.10
N THR A 403 29.13 -17.43 19.84
CA THR A 403 30.33 -17.82 20.59
C THR A 403 30.61 -16.89 21.75
N TYR A 404 30.09 -15.67 21.73
CA TYR A 404 30.24 -14.64 22.74
C TYR A 404 28.96 -13.83 22.98
N PRO A 405 27.90 -14.48 23.53
CA PRO A 405 26.64 -13.81 23.78
C PRO A 405 26.70 -12.86 24.98
N TYR A 406 25.79 -11.88 25.01
CA TYR A 406 25.53 -11.11 26.21
C TYR A 406 24.95 -12.00 27.32
N LEU A 407 25.32 -11.70 28.56
CA LEU A 407 24.73 -12.26 29.75
C LEU A 407 23.69 -11.27 30.31
N ILE A 408 22.52 -11.78 30.66
CA ILE A 408 21.43 -11.02 31.26
C ILE A 408 21.23 -11.53 32.66
N GLN A 409 21.18 -10.63 33.63
CA GLN A 409 20.98 -10.96 35.03
C GLN A 409 19.50 -11.40 35.24
N GLU A 410 19.27 -12.55 35.88
CA GLU A 410 17.92 -13.11 36.10
C GLU A 410 17.01 -12.17 36.87
N SER A 411 17.49 -11.59 37.99
CA SER A 411 16.69 -10.66 38.81
C SER A 411 16.25 -9.41 38.03
N ALA A 412 17.13 -8.87 37.16
CA ALA A 412 16.83 -7.73 36.32
C ALA A 412 15.81 -8.10 35.22
N TYR A 413 15.93 -9.29 34.63
CA TYR A 413 14.97 -9.79 33.65
C TYR A 413 13.60 -10.06 34.28
N ASN A 414 13.57 -10.62 35.49
CA ASN A 414 12.34 -10.84 36.24
C ASN A 414 11.61 -9.51 36.57
N LYS A 415 12.35 -8.42 36.76
CA LYS A 415 11.72 -7.10 36.92
C LYS A 415 11.00 -6.64 35.64
N VAL A 416 11.58 -6.94 34.48
CA VAL A 416 10.91 -6.69 33.17
C VAL A 416 9.66 -7.55 33.01
N LEU A 417 9.73 -8.84 33.38
CA LEU A 417 8.58 -9.76 33.34
C LEU A 417 7.47 -9.29 34.27
N GLU A 418 7.79 -8.87 35.50
CA GLU A 418 6.84 -8.30 36.45
C GLU A 418 6.11 -7.07 35.83
N THR A 419 6.89 -6.16 35.24
CA THR A 419 6.36 -4.97 34.57
C THR A 419 5.45 -5.33 33.40
N ALA A 420 5.79 -6.40 32.66
CA ALA A 420 4.97 -6.95 31.57
C ALA A 420 3.75 -7.74 32.07
N GLY A 421 3.60 -7.97 33.37
CA GLY A 421 2.53 -8.81 33.94
C GLY A 421 2.69 -10.29 33.62
N LYS A 422 3.91 -10.75 33.34
CA LYS A 422 4.28 -12.15 33.08
C LYS A 422 4.79 -12.85 34.32
N GLU A 423 4.76 -14.17 34.34
CA GLU A 423 5.32 -14.96 35.44
C GLU A 423 6.83 -14.82 35.46
N PRO A 424 7.47 -14.74 36.66
CA PRO A 424 8.91 -14.67 36.76
C PRO A 424 9.57 -15.96 36.26
N LEU A 425 10.78 -15.83 35.73
CA LEU A 425 11.65 -16.94 35.36
C LEU A 425 12.35 -17.43 36.63
N GLU A 426 12.35 -18.75 36.85
CA GLU A 426 13.09 -19.39 37.94
C GLU A 426 14.14 -20.34 37.33
N LEU A 427 15.43 -20.02 37.52
CA LEU A 427 16.55 -20.84 37.09
C LEU A 427 17.07 -21.70 38.24
N GLY A 428 17.28 -22.98 37.97
CA GLY A 428 17.95 -23.90 38.91
C GLY A 428 19.48 -23.78 38.85
N GLU A 429 20.16 -24.50 39.76
CA GLU A 429 21.62 -24.60 39.69
C GLU A 429 22.08 -25.14 38.31
N ASN A 430 23.02 -24.48 37.67
CA ASN A 430 23.52 -24.80 36.33
C ASN A 430 22.48 -24.74 35.21
N GLU A 431 21.43 -23.97 35.35
CA GLU A 431 20.44 -23.72 34.31
C GLU A 431 20.63 -22.33 33.73
N LEU A 432 20.41 -22.22 32.41
CA LEU A 432 20.42 -20.96 31.67
C LEU A 432 19.14 -20.88 30.84
N ALA A 433 18.63 -19.66 30.60
CA ALA A 433 17.55 -19.45 29.65
C ALA A 433 18.10 -18.71 28.42
N LEU A 434 17.60 -19.10 27.24
CA LEU A 434 17.95 -18.46 25.99
C LEU A 434 17.07 -17.23 25.78
N TYR A 435 17.69 -16.08 25.49
CA TYR A 435 17.01 -14.83 25.15
C TYR A 435 17.26 -14.47 23.69
N THR A 436 16.24 -13.91 23.03
CA THR A 436 16.37 -13.28 21.72
C THR A 436 15.29 -12.19 21.54
N ASP A 437 15.66 -11.07 20.95
CA ASP A 437 14.70 -10.04 20.51
C ASP A 437 14.47 -10.06 18.98
N PHE A 438 15.22 -10.91 18.28
CA PHE A 438 15.25 -10.99 16.82
C PHE A 438 14.35 -12.10 16.23
N PHE A 439 14.25 -13.25 16.89
CA PHE A 439 13.49 -14.41 16.42
C PHE A 439 12.16 -14.54 17.16
N THR A 440 11.13 -13.87 16.65
CA THR A 440 9.78 -13.95 17.21
C THR A 440 8.99 -15.12 16.62
N ASP A 441 7.90 -15.49 17.27
CA ASP A 441 6.82 -16.45 17.00
C ASP A 441 7.14 -17.75 16.23
N TYR A 442 7.60 -17.73 14.99
CA TYR A 442 7.67 -18.97 14.19
C TYR A 442 9.03 -19.67 14.27
N ARG A 443 10.13 -18.91 14.41
CA ARG A 443 11.46 -19.48 14.66
C ARG A 443 11.62 -19.84 16.13
N GLY A 444 10.97 -19.07 17.02
CA GLY A 444 10.87 -19.39 18.44
C GLY A 444 10.26 -20.76 18.69
N GLY A 445 9.27 -21.17 17.89
CA GLY A 445 8.69 -22.52 17.96
C GLY A 445 9.71 -23.64 17.68
N LEU A 446 10.63 -23.44 16.72
CA LEU A 446 11.71 -24.41 16.45
C LEU A 446 12.75 -24.46 17.58
N LEU A 447 13.07 -23.30 18.16
CA LEU A 447 13.97 -23.24 19.32
C LEU A 447 13.33 -23.92 20.54
N ASN A 448 12.05 -23.67 20.81
CA ASN A 448 11.35 -24.30 21.94
C ASN A 448 11.27 -25.82 21.81
N GLU A 449 11.18 -26.36 20.57
CA GLU A 449 11.23 -27.81 20.32
C GLU A 449 12.59 -28.38 20.74
N VAL A 450 13.68 -27.65 20.47
CA VAL A 450 15.04 -28.06 20.88
C VAL A 450 15.25 -27.85 22.38
N LEU A 451 14.78 -26.71 22.94
CA LEU A 451 14.93 -26.42 24.37
C LEU A 451 14.16 -27.38 25.27
N ALA A 452 13.09 -28.00 24.76
CA ALA A 452 12.35 -29.06 25.48
C ALA A 452 13.20 -30.28 25.79
N GLU A 453 14.27 -30.53 24.99
CA GLU A 453 15.25 -31.60 25.25
C GLU A 453 16.33 -31.21 26.28
N ARG A 454 16.34 -29.94 26.78
CA ARG A 454 17.30 -29.38 27.73
C ARG A 454 18.75 -29.59 27.28
N PRO A 455 19.14 -29.10 26.11
CA PRO A 455 20.49 -29.33 25.59
C PRO A 455 21.56 -28.71 26.49
N GLU A 456 22.69 -29.42 26.60
CA GLU A 456 23.86 -28.94 27.30
C GLU A 456 24.58 -27.88 26.49
N VAL A 457 25.05 -26.85 27.18
CA VAL A 457 25.88 -25.75 26.64
C VAL A 457 27.11 -25.60 27.55
N ASP A 458 28.28 -25.55 26.95
CA ASP A 458 29.51 -25.27 27.65
C ASP A 458 29.76 -23.77 27.68
N VAL A 459 29.99 -23.21 28.85
CA VAL A 459 30.36 -21.81 29.08
C VAL A 459 31.72 -21.79 29.81
N ARG A 460 32.79 -21.54 29.09
CA ARG A 460 34.18 -21.53 29.60
C ARG A 460 34.58 -22.80 30.32
N GLY A 461 34.14 -23.96 29.88
CA GLY A 461 34.47 -25.26 30.45
C GLY A 461 33.50 -25.71 31.56
N ASP A 462 32.56 -24.89 31.98
CA ASP A 462 31.44 -25.26 32.87
C ASP A 462 30.25 -25.71 32.07
N GLU A 463 29.64 -26.85 32.40
CA GLU A 463 28.45 -27.40 31.73
C GLU A 463 27.18 -26.84 32.35
N TYR A 464 26.30 -26.28 31.49
CA TYR A 464 25.01 -25.77 31.81
C TYR A 464 23.92 -26.40 30.96
N HIS A 465 22.67 -26.38 31.41
CA HIS A 465 21.53 -26.82 30.66
C HIS A 465 20.64 -25.64 30.23
N LEU A 466 20.32 -25.52 28.95
CA LEU A 466 19.32 -24.58 28.51
C LEU A 466 17.92 -25.11 28.90
N THR A 467 17.15 -24.29 29.62
CA THR A 467 15.86 -24.67 30.17
C THR A 467 14.75 -23.68 29.77
N GLY A 468 13.50 -24.16 29.88
CA GLY A 468 12.32 -23.35 29.60
C GLY A 468 12.08 -23.07 28.12
N GLU A 469 11.28 -22.06 27.88
CA GLU A 469 11.03 -21.53 26.54
C GLU A 469 11.96 -20.36 26.24
N VAL A 470 12.21 -20.11 24.96
CA VAL A 470 13.00 -18.94 24.54
C VAL A 470 12.35 -17.65 25.03
N GLN A 471 13.12 -16.83 25.68
CA GLN A 471 12.67 -15.56 26.24
C GLN A 471 12.73 -14.47 25.16
N THR A 472 11.64 -13.69 25.01
CA THR A 472 11.50 -12.69 23.94
C THR A 472 11.00 -11.34 24.44
N THR A 473 10.78 -11.17 25.75
CA THR A 473 10.34 -9.90 26.33
C THR A 473 11.49 -8.91 26.29
N LYS A 474 11.28 -7.77 25.64
CA LYS A 474 12.33 -6.77 25.44
C LYS A 474 12.88 -6.23 26.76
N ILE A 475 14.19 -6.21 26.88
CA ILE A 475 14.92 -5.78 28.08
C ILE A 475 15.27 -4.29 28.09
N VAL A 476 15.23 -3.63 26.91
CA VAL A 476 15.47 -2.20 26.72
C VAL A 476 14.51 -1.66 25.67
N THR A 477 14.24 -0.36 25.67
CA THR A 477 13.54 0.32 24.59
C THR A 477 14.46 0.61 23.41
N ASP A 478 15.75 0.66 23.64
CA ASP A 478 16.73 1.02 22.65
C ASP A 478 16.80 0.01 21.50
N SER A 479 16.90 0.51 20.29
CA SER A 479 17.18 -0.26 19.09
C SER A 479 18.66 -0.35 18.76
N SER A 480 19.50 0.38 19.48
CA SER A 480 20.96 0.29 19.33
C SER A 480 21.50 -1.07 19.81
N ILE A 481 20.77 -1.72 20.71
CA ILE A 481 21.07 -3.09 21.13
C ILE A 481 20.10 -4.05 20.47
N THR A 482 20.63 -4.85 19.58
CA THR A 482 19.91 -5.97 18.96
C THR A 482 20.58 -7.26 19.40
N LEU A 483 19.92 -7.98 20.31
CA LEU A 483 20.42 -9.27 20.78
C LEU A 483 19.88 -10.38 19.89
N SER A 484 20.67 -10.82 18.93
CA SER A 484 20.32 -12.02 18.15
C SER A 484 20.11 -13.21 19.10
N PHE A 485 21.04 -13.36 20.06
CA PHE A 485 20.94 -14.28 21.18
C PHE A 485 21.63 -13.70 22.41
N GLY A 486 21.05 -13.97 23.58
CA GLY A 486 21.63 -13.70 24.89
C GLY A 486 21.38 -14.89 25.81
N LEU A 487 22.09 -14.95 26.93
CA LEU A 487 21.89 -15.96 27.97
C LEU A 487 21.44 -15.28 29.26
N ILE A 488 20.29 -15.68 29.78
CA ILE A 488 19.85 -15.27 31.12
C ILE A 488 20.44 -16.26 32.10
N VAL A 489 21.11 -15.72 33.11
CA VAL A 489 21.84 -16.49 34.12
C VAL A 489 21.47 -16.00 35.52
N ASP A 490 21.59 -16.87 36.52
CA ASP A 490 21.40 -16.46 37.92
C ASP A 490 22.39 -15.37 38.33
N ASP A 491 22.07 -14.62 39.37
CA ASP A 491 22.82 -13.44 39.80
C ASP A 491 24.28 -13.77 40.22
N ASP A 492 24.50 -14.92 40.85
CA ASP A 492 25.82 -15.33 41.26
C ASP A 492 26.70 -15.76 40.07
N THR A 493 26.10 -16.48 39.13
CA THR A 493 26.77 -16.85 37.88
C THR A 493 27.05 -15.59 37.03
N PHE A 494 26.13 -14.63 36.98
CA PHE A 494 26.33 -13.34 36.30
C PHE A 494 27.58 -12.62 36.87
N ALA A 495 27.62 -12.43 38.19
CA ALA A 495 28.76 -11.76 38.83
C ALA A 495 30.08 -12.49 38.58
N ARG A 496 30.07 -13.84 38.65
CA ARG A 496 31.27 -14.68 38.43
C ARG A 496 31.77 -14.61 36.98
N LEU A 497 30.87 -14.70 35.98
CA LEU A 497 31.28 -14.75 34.59
C LEU A 497 31.62 -13.38 34.02
N THR A 498 30.98 -12.31 34.48
CA THR A 498 31.23 -10.96 34.00
C THR A 498 32.40 -10.29 34.71
N ASN A 499 32.62 -10.61 35.99
CA ASN A 499 33.59 -9.95 36.87
C ASN A 499 33.51 -8.42 36.74
N ASP A 500 32.33 -7.88 36.95
CA ASP A 500 31.96 -6.45 36.84
C ASP A 500 32.14 -5.82 35.46
N ASN A 501 32.26 -6.64 34.40
CA ASN A 501 32.26 -6.17 33.02
C ASN A 501 30.84 -6.19 32.44
N TYR A 502 30.07 -5.13 32.69
CA TYR A 502 28.71 -4.99 32.23
C TYR A 502 28.36 -3.53 31.91
N GLU A 503 27.40 -3.36 31.02
CA GLU A 503 26.77 -2.10 30.69
C GLU A 503 25.50 -1.93 31.53
N LEU A 504 25.21 -0.68 31.94
CA LEU A 504 24.02 -0.35 32.72
C LEU A 504 22.99 0.36 31.86
N TYR A 505 21.78 -0.12 31.96
CA TYR A 505 20.61 0.51 31.41
C TYR A 505 19.60 0.77 32.51
N VAL A 506 19.11 2.01 32.63
CA VAL A 506 18.04 2.35 33.57
C VAL A 506 16.74 2.41 32.80
N ASN A 507 15.84 1.48 33.05
CA ASN A 507 14.52 1.41 32.40
C ASN A 507 13.47 2.17 33.24
N ALA A 508 12.53 2.84 32.54
CA ALA A 508 11.45 3.56 33.20
C ALA A 508 10.12 3.32 32.48
N VAL A 509 9.05 3.29 33.26
CA VAL A 509 7.67 3.08 32.79
C VAL A 509 6.76 4.18 33.33
N LEU A 510 5.98 4.81 32.45
CA LEU A 510 5.05 5.88 32.82
C LEU A 510 3.90 5.38 33.70
N LYS A 511 3.36 6.26 34.49
CA LYS A 511 2.16 5.97 35.31
C LYS A 511 0.96 5.72 34.42
N LYS A 512 0.18 4.70 34.76
CA LYS A 512 -1.02 4.30 33.98
C LYS A 512 -2.06 5.41 33.87
N ASP A 513 -2.22 6.23 34.89
CA ASP A 513 -3.15 7.37 34.89
C ASP A 513 -2.79 8.41 33.83
N ILE A 514 -1.51 8.70 33.61
CA ILE A 514 -1.02 9.61 32.57
C ILE A 514 -1.28 9.01 31.17
N VAL A 515 -1.02 7.71 31.05
CA VAL A 515 -1.22 6.99 29.77
C VAL A 515 -2.71 6.85 29.45
N ASP A 516 -3.56 6.59 30.43
CA ASP A 516 -5.01 6.43 30.23
C ASP A 516 -5.69 7.77 29.88
N ASP A 517 -5.22 8.90 30.44
CA ASP A 517 -5.78 10.24 30.18
C ASP A 517 -5.39 10.75 28.79
N LYS A 518 -4.13 10.63 28.41
CA LYS A 518 -3.58 11.26 27.21
C LYS A 518 -3.40 10.30 26.02
N GLY A 519 -3.35 8.99 26.27
CA GLY A 519 -2.87 7.96 25.35
C GLY A 519 -1.33 7.88 25.36
N LEU A 520 -0.78 6.66 25.22
CA LEU A 520 0.65 6.35 25.36
C LEU A 520 1.53 7.28 24.51
N MET A 521 1.23 7.44 23.23
CA MET A 521 2.06 8.22 22.30
C MET A 521 2.15 9.70 22.71
N LYS A 522 1.03 10.28 23.15
CA LYS A 522 1.01 11.68 23.58
C LYS A 522 1.68 11.85 24.93
N ALA A 523 1.51 10.90 25.84
CA ALA A 523 2.19 10.90 27.14
C ALA A 523 3.71 10.91 26.94
N ILE A 524 4.24 10.01 26.09
CA ILE A 524 5.67 9.96 25.76
C ILE A 524 6.15 11.23 25.06
N MET A 525 5.34 11.82 24.16
CA MET A 525 5.73 13.10 23.51
C MET A 525 5.82 14.25 24.51
N ASP A 526 4.84 14.36 25.42
CA ASP A 526 4.84 15.41 26.45
C ASP A 526 6.04 15.24 27.40
N GLU A 527 6.43 13.99 27.73
CA GLU A 527 7.62 13.71 28.54
C GLU A 527 8.92 13.94 27.78
N ASN A 528 9.01 13.58 26.51
CA ASN A 528 10.17 13.90 25.69
C ASN A 528 10.48 15.41 25.67
N GLU A 529 9.42 16.25 25.59
CA GLU A 529 9.59 17.72 25.62
C GLU A 529 10.21 18.19 26.97
N LYS A 530 9.95 17.51 28.08
CA LYS A 530 10.61 17.79 29.37
C LYS A 530 12.04 17.27 29.40
N LEU A 531 12.28 16.07 28.84
CA LEU A 531 13.60 15.41 28.80
C LEU A 531 14.57 16.07 27.83
N ASP A 532 14.09 16.66 26.73
CA ASP A 532 14.93 17.40 25.75
C ASP A 532 15.68 18.58 26.37
N GLY A 533 15.23 19.07 27.52
CA GLY A 533 15.90 20.13 28.28
C GLY A 533 17.05 19.64 29.18
N ILE A 534 17.27 18.32 29.28
CA ILE A 534 18.23 17.71 30.18
C ILE A 534 19.50 17.34 29.40
N ASP A 535 20.64 17.81 29.90
CA ASP A 535 21.96 17.44 29.36
C ASP A 535 22.41 16.09 29.97
N PHE A 536 22.03 14.98 29.32
CA PHE A 536 22.45 13.64 29.70
C PHE A 536 23.88 13.34 29.28
N GLU A 537 24.42 14.01 28.27
CA GLU A 537 25.84 13.84 27.87
C GLU A 537 26.78 14.24 28.99
N SER A 538 26.42 15.23 29.81
CA SER A 538 27.23 15.68 30.94
C SER A 538 27.48 14.61 32.02
N ILE A 539 26.62 13.59 32.05
CA ILE A 539 26.69 12.44 32.96
C ILE A 539 27.02 11.12 32.25
N ASN A 540 27.54 11.19 31.00
CA ASN A 540 27.80 10.06 30.13
C ASN A 540 26.63 9.09 29.97
N ALA A 541 25.43 9.64 29.85
CA ALA A 541 24.22 8.87 29.61
C ALA A 541 23.52 9.36 28.34
N ASP A 542 22.73 8.48 27.76
CA ASP A 542 21.81 8.79 26.66
C ASP A 542 20.40 8.33 27.03
N CYS A 543 19.39 9.02 26.49
CA CYS A 543 17.99 8.74 26.76
C CYS A 543 17.31 8.33 25.47
N GLU A 544 16.71 7.16 25.44
CA GLU A 544 15.88 6.71 24.34
C GLU A 544 14.45 6.38 24.82
N SER A 545 13.47 6.99 24.16
CA SER A 545 12.06 6.70 24.42
C SER A 545 11.54 5.61 23.49
N TYR A 546 10.50 4.92 23.96
CA TYR A 546 9.73 3.99 23.12
C TYR A 546 9.28 4.61 21.81
N LEU A 547 9.00 5.93 21.78
CA LEU A 547 8.63 6.65 20.58
C LEU A 547 9.77 6.72 19.56
N GLN A 548 11.02 6.92 20.00
CA GLN A 548 12.20 6.93 19.12
C GLN A 548 12.49 5.54 18.57
N ASN A 549 12.32 4.50 19.39
CA ASN A 549 12.44 3.11 18.95
C ASN A 549 11.30 2.72 18.00
N ILE A 550 10.06 3.12 18.31
CA ILE A 550 8.94 3.07 17.37
C ILE A 550 9.33 3.82 16.09
N GLY A 551 9.98 4.97 16.19
CA GLY A 551 10.46 5.75 15.07
C GLY A 551 11.25 4.90 14.07
N ARG A 552 12.22 4.11 14.49
CA ARG A 552 13.02 3.29 13.58
C ARG A 552 12.28 2.05 13.05
N ASN A 553 11.69 1.24 13.90
CA ASN A 553 11.08 -0.04 13.50
C ASN A 553 9.62 0.08 13.01
N MET A 554 8.82 0.94 13.64
CA MET A 554 7.45 1.23 13.18
C MET A 554 7.41 2.23 12.04
N PHE A 555 8.38 3.12 11.93
CA PHE A 555 8.42 4.15 10.91
C PHE A 555 8.19 3.57 9.51
N TYR A 556 9.00 2.58 9.12
CA TYR A 556 8.88 1.94 7.80
C TYR A 556 7.50 1.31 7.61
N THR A 557 6.94 0.71 8.64
CA THR A 557 5.68 -0.04 8.52
C THR A 557 4.47 0.89 8.58
N VAL A 558 4.49 1.89 9.45
CA VAL A 558 3.44 2.92 9.54
C VAL A 558 3.46 3.76 8.26
N ALA A 559 4.62 4.20 7.80
CA ALA A 559 4.76 4.95 6.56
C ALA A 559 4.36 4.11 5.34
N ALA A 560 4.79 2.85 5.25
CA ALA A 560 4.38 1.94 4.18
C ALA A 560 2.87 1.67 4.21
N GLY A 561 2.30 1.45 5.40
CA GLY A 561 0.86 1.29 5.59
C GLY A 561 0.08 2.53 5.16
N TYR A 562 0.50 3.73 5.59
CA TYR A 562 -0.11 4.99 5.21
C TYR A 562 -0.05 5.23 3.70
N ILE A 563 1.12 5.10 3.09
CA ILE A 563 1.33 5.30 1.65
C ILE A 563 0.49 4.32 0.83
N THR A 564 0.47 3.04 1.20
CA THR A 564 -0.28 2.02 0.46
C THR A 564 -1.78 2.23 0.57
N LEU A 565 -2.33 2.56 1.75
CA LEU A 565 -3.74 2.88 1.93
C LEU A 565 -4.15 4.13 1.15
N TYR A 566 -3.32 5.17 1.19
CA TYR A 566 -3.55 6.39 0.45
C TYR A 566 -3.61 6.15 -1.06
N LEU A 567 -2.66 5.36 -1.59
CA LEU A 567 -2.64 4.97 -3.00
C LEU A 567 -3.83 4.07 -3.38
N ALA A 568 -4.28 3.19 -2.49
CA ALA A 568 -5.45 2.34 -2.73
C ALA A 568 -6.69 3.17 -3.04
N VAL A 569 -6.95 4.23 -2.25
CA VAL A 569 -8.09 5.14 -2.48
C VAL A 569 -7.97 5.83 -3.84
N VAL A 570 -6.78 6.32 -4.18
CA VAL A 570 -6.54 6.98 -5.48
C VAL A 570 -6.76 6.03 -6.64
N PHE A 571 -6.20 4.83 -6.59
CA PHE A 571 -6.37 3.83 -7.65
C PHE A 571 -7.85 3.44 -7.83
N LEU A 572 -8.59 3.30 -6.74
CA LEU A 572 -10.02 3.00 -6.77
C LEU A 572 -10.82 4.11 -7.45
N ILE A 573 -10.56 5.38 -7.11
CA ILE A 573 -11.21 6.54 -7.73
C ILE A 573 -10.94 6.56 -9.25
N ILE A 574 -9.68 6.37 -9.66
CA ILE A 574 -9.30 6.37 -11.07
C ILE A 574 -9.92 5.20 -11.81
N ALA A 575 -9.85 3.98 -11.27
CA ALA A 575 -10.40 2.76 -11.87
C ALA A 575 -11.90 2.89 -12.12
N ASN A 576 -12.65 3.29 -11.08
CA ASN A 576 -14.09 3.48 -11.13
C ASN A 576 -14.49 4.55 -12.15
N THR A 577 -13.74 5.66 -12.21
CA THR A 577 -14.00 6.71 -13.20
C THR A 577 -13.76 6.19 -14.61
N ILE A 578 -12.66 5.50 -14.88
CA ILE A 578 -12.37 4.96 -16.22
C ILE A 578 -13.47 4.01 -16.65
N ILE A 579 -13.78 3.01 -15.84
CA ILE A 579 -14.73 1.94 -16.21
C ILE A 579 -16.16 2.49 -16.37
N GLY A 580 -16.62 3.33 -15.44
CA GLY A 580 -17.94 3.92 -15.45
C GLY A 580 -18.17 4.89 -16.61
N VAL A 581 -17.22 5.81 -16.82
CA VAL A 581 -17.29 6.78 -17.93
C VAL A 581 -17.24 6.06 -19.27
N GLN A 582 -16.33 5.10 -19.43
CA GLN A 582 -16.20 4.34 -20.69
C GLN A 582 -17.47 3.53 -21.02
N PHE A 583 -18.10 2.93 -20.00
CA PHE A 583 -19.35 2.22 -20.19
C PHE A 583 -20.47 3.16 -20.65
N LEU A 584 -20.73 4.24 -19.89
CA LEU A 584 -21.80 5.19 -20.16
C LEU A 584 -21.61 5.90 -21.52
N MET A 585 -20.36 6.19 -21.88
CA MET A 585 -20.03 6.73 -23.20
C MET A 585 -20.34 5.72 -24.31
N GLY A 586 -19.97 4.45 -24.13
CA GLY A 586 -20.27 3.38 -25.08
C GLY A 586 -21.79 3.20 -25.28
N GLN A 587 -22.56 3.24 -24.20
CA GLN A 587 -24.01 3.16 -24.25
C GLN A 587 -24.61 4.32 -25.04
N ARG A 588 -24.16 5.56 -24.83
CA ARG A 588 -24.62 6.73 -25.59
C ARG A 588 -24.28 6.60 -27.07
N LYS A 589 -23.12 6.05 -27.43
CA LYS A 589 -22.73 5.78 -28.83
C LYS A 589 -23.70 4.77 -29.48
N SER A 590 -24.16 3.78 -28.73
CA SER A 590 -25.14 2.77 -29.16
C SER A 590 -26.60 3.26 -29.11
N GLY A 591 -26.84 4.53 -28.78
CA GLY A 591 -28.21 5.10 -28.63
C GLY A 591 -29.13 4.92 -29.83
N ARG A 592 -28.61 4.98 -31.08
CA ARG A 592 -29.36 4.70 -32.29
C ARG A 592 -29.92 3.27 -32.31
N ARG A 593 -29.11 2.28 -31.90
CA ARG A 593 -29.54 0.87 -31.82
C ARG A 593 -30.65 0.67 -30.80
N TYR A 594 -30.55 1.34 -29.64
CA TYR A 594 -31.60 1.31 -28.60
C TYR A 594 -32.89 1.98 -29.11
N ARG A 595 -32.81 3.12 -29.82
CA ARG A 595 -33.98 3.76 -30.44
C ARG A 595 -34.67 2.85 -31.50
N THR A 596 -33.88 2.10 -32.28
CA THR A 596 -34.43 1.11 -33.20
C THR A 596 -35.18 0.01 -32.47
N LEU A 597 -34.68 -0.49 -31.34
CA LEU A 597 -35.37 -1.50 -30.53
C LEU A 597 -36.67 -0.95 -29.94
N VAL A 598 -36.69 0.31 -29.50
CA VAL A 598 -37.93 0.98 -29.04
C VAL A 598 -38.97 1.04 -30.16
N LYS A 599 -38.53 1.40 -31.39
CA LYS A 599 -39.42 1.42 -32.57
C LYS A 599 -39.94 0.03 -32.94
N LEU A 600 -39.20 -1.03 -32.61
CA LEU A 600 -39.59 -2.44 -32.79
C LEU A 600 -40.44 -2.99 -31.64
N GLY A 601 -40.86 -2.14 -30.67
CA GLY A 601 -41.75 -2.53 -29.58
C GLY A 601 -41.06 -3.06 -28.32
N ALA A 602 -39.73 -2.88 -28.15
CA ALA A 602 -39.07 -3.28 -26.93
C ALA A 602 -39.51 -2.42 -25.72
N THR A 603 -39.91 -3.08 -24.64
CA THR A 603 -40.34 -2.40 -23.41
C THR A 603 -39.12 -1.83 -22.63
N TYR A 604 -39.37 -0.86 -21.74
CA TYR A 604 -38.36 -0.28 -20.87
C TYR A 604 -37.65 -1.35 -20.04
N GLU A 605 -38.40 -2.29 -19.48
CA GLU A 605 -37.87 -3.36 -18.66
C GLU A 605 -36.90 -4.27 -19.44
N MET A 606 -37.24 -4.60 -20.69
CA MET A 606 -36.39 -5.41 -21.57
C MET A 606 -35.07 -4.69 -21.88
N LEU A 607 -35.11 -3.39 -22.16
CA LEU A 607 -33.95 -2.57 -22.43
C LEU A 607 -33.04 -2.44 -21.18
N CYS A 608 -33.65 -2.15 -20.01
CA CYS A 608 -32.96 -2.07 -18.75
C CYS A 608 -32.33 -3.41 -18.34
N SER A 609 -33.05 -4.52 -18.50
CA SER A 609 -32.51 -5.86 -18.20
C SER A 609 -31.29 -6.17 -19.07
N SER A 610 -31.37 -5.86 -20.38
CA SER A 610 -30.22 -6.03 -21.28
C SER A 610 -29.02 -5.13 -20.91
N ALA A 611 -29.26 -3.84 -20.61
CA ALA A 611 -28.24 -2.90 -20.23
C ALA A 611 -27.61 -3.28 -18.89
N ASN A 612 -28.39 -3.67 -17.90
CA ASN A 612 -27.88 -4.09 -16.59
C ASN A 612 -26.98 -5.35 -16.67
N ARG A 613 -27.30 -6.26 -17.60
CA ARG A 613 -26.44 -7.43 -17.88
C ARG A 613 -25.12 -7.00 -18.51
N GLN A 614 -25.16 -6.03 -19.44
CA GLN A 614 -23.94 -5.49 -20.06
C GLN A 614 -23.05 -4.81 -19.01
N VAL A 615 -23.62 -4.01 -18.09
CA VAL A 615 -22.88 -3.42 -16.97
C VAL A 615 -22.25 -4.52 -16.12
N GLY A 616 -23.03 -5.55 -15.75
CA GLY A 616 -22.55 -6.65 -14.92
C GLY A 616 -21.33 -7.35 -15.50
N TRP A 617 -21.31 -7.64 -16.79
CA TRP A 617 -20.15 -8.25 -17.45
C TRP A 617 -18.98 -7.28 -17.61
N TYR A 618 -19.26 -6.03 -17.98
CA TYR A 618 -18.23 -5.02 -18.23
C TYR A 618 -17.44 -4.65 -16.96
N PHE A 619 -18.10 -4.64 -15.80
CA PHE A 619 -17.47 -4.44 -14.49
C PHE A 619 -16.98 -5.74 -13.87
N GLY A 620 -17.76 -6.81 -13.97
CA GLY A 620 -17.48 -8.07 -13.28
C GLY A 620 -16.19 -8.74 -13.76
N ILE A 621 -15.88 -8.70 -15.06
CA ILE A 621 -14.67 -9.33 -15.59
C ILE A 621 -13.40 -8.67 -15.00
N PRO A 622 -13.19 -7.33 -15.10
CA PRO A 622 -12.01 -6.69 -14.53
C PRO A 622 -11.88 -6.89 -13.02
N VAL A 623 -12.99 -6.80 -12.27
CA VAL A 623 -13.02 -7.01 -10.81
C VAL A 623 -12.65 -8.45 -10.47
N ALA A 624 -13.21 -9.45 -11.15
CA ALA A 624 -12.91 -10.85 -10.89
C ALA A 624 -11.43 -11.19 -11.16
N VAL A 625 -10.88 -10.71 -12.28
CA VAL A 625 -9.45 -10.91 -12.60
C VAL A 625 -8.57 -10.20 -11.57
N ALA A 626 -8.90 -8.96 -11.19
CA ALA A 626 -8.17 -8.22 -10.18
C ALA A 626 -8.23 -8.90 -8.80
N ALA A 627 -9.41 -9.37 -8.38
CA ALA A 627 -9.58 -10.05 -7.09
C ALA A 627 -8.78 -11.35 -7.00
N VAL A 628 -8.77 -12.17 -8.05
CA VAL A 628 -7.94 -13.39 -8.08
C VAL A 628 -6.46 -13.03 -8.05
N SER A 629 -6.05 -12.04 -8.86
CA SER A 629 -4.66 -11.60 -8.95
C SER A 629 -4.16 -10.95 -7.65
N SER A 630 -5.05 -10.28 -6.89
CA SER A 630 -4.68 -9.58 -5.66
C SER A 630 -4.24 -10.53 -4.53
N ILE A 631 -4.70 -11.79 -4.53
CA ILE A 631 -4.26 -12.81 -3.58
C ILE A 631 -2.74 -13.02 -3.69
N PHE A 632 -2.24 -13.14 -4.92
CA PHE A 632 -0.82 -13.28 -5.21
C PHE A 632 -0.07 -11.95 -5.06
N GLY A 633 -0.70 -10.85 -5.49
CA GLY A 633 -0.11 -9.51 -5.44
C GLY A 633 0.11 -9.01 -4.01
N VAL A 634 -0.82 -9.26 -3.07
CA VAL A 634 -0.64 -8.93 -1.65
C VAL A 634 0.55 -9.69 -1.08
N ARG A 635 0.65 -11.01 -1.34
CA ARG A 635 1.78 -11.81 -0.87
C ARG A 635 3.11 -11.31 -1.43
N ALA A 636 3.16 -10.95 -2.71
CA ALA A 636 4.36 -10.37 -3.34
C ALA A 636 4.77 -9.02 -2.73
N LEU A 637 3.80 -8.15 -2.39
CA LEU A 637 4.08 -6.89 -1.69
C LEU A 637 4.59 -7.14 -0.27
N LEU A 638 3.97 -8.05 0.47
CA LEU A 638 4.38 -8.37 1.83
C LEU A 638 5.81 -8.93 1.88
N THR A 639 6.21 -9.75 0.90
CA THR A 639 7.58 -10.28 0.81
C THR A 639 8.64 -9.18 0.75
N GLY A 640 8.32 -8.01 0.17
CA GLY A 640 9.28 -6.91 0.05
C GLY A 640 9.18 -5.82 1.13
N ILE A 641 8.03 -5.73 1.81
CA ILE A 641 7.77 -4.64 2.77
C ILE A 641 7.97 -5.12 4.22
N LEU A 642 7.70 -6.41 4.49
CA LEU A 642 7.80 -6.95 5.83
C LEU A 642 9.25 -7.18 6.24
N SER A 643 9.60 -6.69 7.44
CA SER A 643 10.82 -7.08 8.12
C SER A 643 10.79 -8.55 8.52
N GLU A 644 11.96 -9.14 8.77
CA GLU A 644 12.06 -10.54 9.19
C GLU A 644 11.27 -10.83 10.47
N SER A 645 11.27 -9.90 11.41
CA SER A 645 10.51 -9.99 12.67
C SER A 645 8.98 -10.13 12.47
N MET A 646 8.45 -9.67 11.34
CA MET A 646 7.02 -9.75 11.04
C MET A 646 6.62 -10.95 10.17
N ARG A 647 7.57 -11.79 9.75
CA ARG A 647 7.26 -12.95 8.89
C ARG A 647 6.35 -13.98 9.57
N GLY A 648 6.39 -14.10 10.90
CA GLY A 648 5.49 -14.93 11.68
C GLY A 648 4.01 -14.56 11.51
N SER A 649 3.71 -13.27 11.39
CA SER A 649 2.36 -12.73 11.26
C SER A 649 1.78 -12.78 9.83
N VAL A 650 2.52 -13.28 8.82
CA VAL A 650 2.08 -13.30 7.41
C VAL A 650 0.73 -13.99 7.21
N LYS A 651 0.44 -15.08 7.94
CA LYS A 651 -0.85 -15.77 7.85
C LYS A 651 -2.00 -14.87 8.32
N GLN A 652 -1.84 -14.16 9.43
CA GLN A 652 -2.85 -13.24 9.97
C GLN A 652 -3.06 -12.08 9.01
N ILE A 653 -1.97 -11.48 8.49
CA ILE A 653 -2.01 -10.40 7.51
C ILE A 653 -2.75 -10.84 6.24
N LEU A 654 -2.51 -12.04 5.74
CA LEU A 654 -3.20 -12.56 4.54
C LEU A 654 -4.70 -12.78 4.79
N ILE A 655 -5.11 -13.20 5.98
CA ILE A 655 -6.53 -13.34 6.35
C ILE A 655 -7.19 -11.96 6.36
N ILE A 656 -6.57 -10.97 7.01
CA ILE A 656 -7.05 -9.59 7.05
C ILE A 656 -7.14 -9.01 5.63
N ALA A 657 -6.11 -9.20 4.83
CA ALA A 657 -6.09 -8.78 3.44
C ALA A 657 -7.22 -9.41 2.62
N ALA A 658 -7.52 -10.70 2.83
CA ALA A 658 -8.64 -11.37 2.16
C ALA A 658 -9.99 -10.73 2.54
N VAL A 659 -10.20 -10.41 3.82
CA VAL A 659 -11.40 -9.71 4.29
C VAL A 659 -11.51 -8.33 3.63
N MET A 660 -10.39 -7.57 3.54
CA MET A 660 -10.37 -6.27 2.89
C MET A 660 -10.63 -6.34 1.39
N ILE A 661 -10.10 -7.34 0.70
CA ILE A 661 -10.39 -7.61 -0.72
C ILE A 661 -11.89 -7.83 -0.92
N ILE A 662 -12.53 -8.63 -0.06
CA ILE A 662 -13.99 -8.87 -0.12
C ILE A 662 -14.75 -7.57 0.10
N LEU A 663 -14.36 -6.76 1.09
CA LEU A 663 -15.00 -5.48 1.40
C LEU A 663 -14.90 -4.51 0.22
N LEU A 664 -13.73 -4.39 -0.41
CA LEU A 664 -13.55 -3.56 -1.60
C LEU A 664 -14.34 -4.08 -2.81
N CYS A 665 -14.46 -5.39 -2.98
CA CYS A 665 -15.34 -5.96 -4.00
C CYS A 665 -16.82 -5.58 -3.77
N VAL A 666 -17.25 -5.43 -2.51
CA VAL A 666 -18.58 -4.91 -2.19
C VAL A 666 -18.70 -3.43 -2.58
N VAL A 667 -17.68 -2.62 -2.34
CA VAL A 667 -17.64 -1.20 -2.78
C VAL A 667 -17.76 -1.11 -4.31
N GLU A 668 -17.01 -1.95 -5.04
CA GLU A 668 -17.12 -2.05 -6.51
C GLU A 668 -18.51 -2.45 -6.97
N TYR A 669 -19.16 -3.37 -6.27
CA TYR A 669 -20.54 -3.77 -6.55
C TYR A 669 -21.55 -2.63 -6.33
N ILE A 670 -21.37 -1.82 -5.26
CA ILE A 670 -22.18 -0.63 -4.99
C ILE A 670 -22.01 0.38 -6.12
N TYR A 671 -20.77 0.64 -6.55
CA TYR A 671 -20.48 1.53 -7.67
C TYR A 671 -21.09 1.03 -8.99
N MET A 672 -20.96 -0.26 -9.29
CA MET A 672 -21.61 -0.89 -10.44
C MET A 672 -23.12 -0.66 -10.41
N THR A 673 -23.74 -0.75 -9.24
CA THR A 673 -25.21 -0.51 -9.08
C THR A 673 -25.55 0.96 -9.36
N ALA A 674 -24.71 1.91 -8.95
CA ALA A 674 -24.88 3.33 -9.28
C ALA A 674 -24.80 3.57 -10.81
N VAL A 675 -23.87 2.90 -11.48
CA VAL A 675 -23.74 2.96 -12.96
C VAL A 675 -24.98 2.34 -13.64
N LYS A 676 -25.50 1.20 -13.13
CA LYS A 676 -26.76 0.62 -13.62
C LYS A 676 -27.92 1.61 -13.53
N ARG A 677 -28.07 2.30 -12.40
CA ARG A 677 -29.11 3.34 -12.21
C ARG A 677 -28.93 4.50 -13.21
N SER A 678 -27.70 4.96 -13.43
CA SER A 678 -27.42 6.03 -14.40
C SER A 678 -27.73 5.58 -15.85
N SER A 679 -27.38 4.35 -16.19
CA SER A 679 -27.66 3.70 -17.46
C SER A 679 -29.18 3.63 -17.71
N ASN A 680 -29.97 3.17 -16.73
CA ASN A 680 -31.41 3.04 -16.82
C ASN A 680 -32.11 4.40 -16.96
N ARG A 681 -31.65 5.45 -16.25
CA ARG A 681 -32.15 6.82 -16.43
C ARG A 681 -31.97 7.34 -17.86
N TYR A 682 -30.81 7.03 -18.46
CA TYR A 682 -30.56 7.41 -19.85
C TYR A 682 -31.50 6.69 -20.82
N LEU A 683 -31.80 5.40 -20.62
CA LEU A 683 -32.71 4.65 -21.42
C LEU A 683 -34.15 5.18 -21.26
N MET A 684 -34.56 5.57 -20.04
CA MET A 684 -35.87 6.19 -19.78
C MET A 684 -36.05 7.50 -20.56
N ALA A 685 -35.03 8.35 -20.56
CA ALA A 685 -35.03 9.61 -21.28
C ALA A 685 -35.16 9.42 -22.81
N MET A 686 -34.71 8.27 -23.36
CA MET A 686 -34.88 7.97 -24.79
C MET A 686 -36.29 7.47 -25.16
N MET A 687 -37.08 6.99 -24.22
CA MET A 687 -38.44 6.49 -24.44
C MET A 687 -39.47 7.59 -24.35
N THR A 688 -39.21 8.70 -23.66
CA THR A 688 -40.06 9.88 -23.67
C THR A 688 -39.95 10.55 -25.05
N PRO A 689 -41.07 10.73 -25.77
CA PRO A 689 -41.03 11.41 -27.07
C PRO A 689 -40.51 12.84 -26.86
N GLU A 690 -39.47 13.23 -27.65
CA GLU A 690 -39.05 14.62 -27.71
C GLU A 690 -40.32 15.44 -28.11
N ARG A 691 -40.82 16.29 -27.21
CA ARG A 691 -41.73 17.34 -27.62
C ARG A 691 -40.97 18.16 -28.66
N VAL A 692 -41.40 18.06 -29.89
CA VAL A 692 -40.98 18.94 -30.98
C VAL A 692 -41.54 20.32 -30.61
N GLU A 693 -40.72 21.18 -30.00
CA GLU A 693 -40.90 22.61 -29.96
C GLU A 693 -40.15 23.23 -31.12
#